data_82adafc548cf8ff5c8f9f3fc6ebad486
#
_entry.id   82adafc548cf8ff5c8f9f3fc6ebad486
#
_cell.length_a   1.000
_cell.length_b   1.000
_cell.length_c   1.000
_cell.angle_alpha   90.00
_cell.angle_beta   90.00
_cell.angle_gamma   90.00
#
_symmetry.space_group_name_H-M   'P 1'
#
loop_
_entity.id
_entity.type
_entity.pdbx_description
1 polymer ?
#
loop_
_entity_poly.entity_id
_entity_poly.type
_entity_poly.pdbx_seq_one_letter_code
_entity_poly.pdbx_strand_id
1 'polypeptide(L)'
;MAELIPHPFGSLINRMFDELETEQSIFDFPAKKFFCGISGKDYSVNFHGKISSSALGPASGPQTQMAQNILLSWLGGCRIMELKTVQILDELEIPRPCIDMQTVGYNVEWSQELRIEQSLHEYVKGAMLIEILQASGKLELADNFGDVLYDMSVGYDLAGIQSDKVRQFIEGMQDASAIVEHYRQQIPEQYREFRKLDFQTKLSDTLTLSTFHGCPPEEIEKIIDYLFREHDLNCIIKLNPTLLGKEKVRHLFNEILGYAEIHVPDEAFENDASWEQAQGFVERLGETAKTLGLGFGVKFNNTLIVENHRDFFPQSEKVMYLSGTPLHVLGIHLVQQFREKFGDQFPISFSAGIDKTNFADAVALGLTPITVCSDLLKVGGYSRSSAYYKELNSRMDKLGVSDIESYILKAYGNAEQALENIASGGVNTSGTEAAAVDALRKTLENGGEFRKVAGAQEEPLANEIFEKWLSEVKLLNTKTYVDEVTTQARYTLEKNSNPPRKVGTTLELFDCLTCDKCIPVCPNDANFALNIPQGETEILEFENNKSGWSVKAKNSLKLEKKYQIANFADFCNECGNCDIFCPEDGGPFLLKPRFFGSLETFQEFSHRDGFYIESVETSAQESTVFSRFDGKEYRVSETGNTVNYSGPDFDIQFSKNDPANTISGEAKSRVSFLNYEIMQMMRTSYESTSRHTSG
;
A
#
# COMPACT_ATOMS: atom_id res chain seq x y z
N MET A 1 -0.32 21.75 -5.18
CA MET A 1 -0.50 20.50 -4.41
C MET A 1 0.35 19.41 -5.02
N ALA A 2 0.86 18.47 -4.23
CA ALA A 2 1.54 17.30 -4.76
C ALA A 2 0.46 16.31 -5.22
N GLU A 3 0.27 16.16 -6.51
CA GLU A 3 -0.67 15.21 -7.11
C GLU A 3 0.09 13.99 -7.61
N LEU A 4 -0.48 12.80 -7.41
CA LEU A 4 0.03 11.58 -8.03
C LEU A 4 -0.39 11.55 -9.49
N ILE A 5 0.54 11.21 -10.37
CA ILE A 5 0.29 11.15 -11.81
C ILE A 5 0.44 9.70 -12.28
N PRO A 6 -0.64 9.11 -12.82
CA PRO A 6 -0.59 7.76 -13.38
C PRO A 6 0.43 7.63 -14.52
N HIS A 7 1.27 6.60 -14.44
CA HIS A 7 2.26 6.35 -15.50
C HIS A 7 1.65 5.56 -16.67
N PRO A 8 2.13 5.73 -17.91
CA PRO A 8 1.67 4.97 -19.07
C PRO A 8 1.82 3.46 -18.85
N PHE A 9 0.81 2.68 -19.25
CA PHE A 9 0.80 1.24 -19.01
C PHE A 9 1.95 0.49 -19.69
N GLY A 10 2.26 0.88 -20.94
CA GLY A 10 3.39 0.30 -21.68
C GLY A 10 4.73 0.53 -21.00
N SER A 11 4.93 1.71 -20.40
CA SER A 11 6.16 2.04 -19.67
C SER A 11 6.28 1.21 -18.38
N LEU A 12 5.16 0.96 -17.65
CA LEU A 12 5.16 0.07 -16.48
C LEU A 12 5.55 -1.35 -16.87
N ILE A 13 5.04 -1.87 -17.99
CA ILE A 13 5.40 -3.21 -18.50
C ILE A 13 6.88 -3.27 -18.86
N ASN A 14 7.39 -2.30 -19.61
CA ASN A 14 8.79 -2.25 -19.99
C ASN A 14 9.68 -2.25 -18.74
N ARG A 15 9.43 -1.32 -17.84
CA ARG A 15 10.18 -1.20 -16.58
C ARG A 15 10.14 -2.51 -15.74
N MET A 16 8.96 -3.11 -15.61
CA MET A 16 8.77 -4.36 -14.85
C MET A 16 9.68 -5.48 -15.36
N PHE A 17 9.76 -5.68 -16.67
CA PHE A 17 10.57 -6.73 -17.26
C PHE A 17 12.05 -6.37 -17.36
N ASP A 18 12.37 -5.13 -17.69
CA ASP A 18 13.75 -4.66 -17.78
C ASP A 18 14.46 -4.73 -16.42
N GLU A 19 13.84 -4.23 -15.36
CA GLU A 19 14.39 -4.36 -14.00
C GLU A 19 14.52 -5.81 -13.56
N LEU A 20 13.52 -6.65 -13.87
CA LEU A 20 13.59 -8.06 -13.51
C LEU A 20 14.79 -8.77 -14.18
N GLU A 21 15.09 -8.44 -15.42
CA GLU A 21 16.17 -9.06 -16.19
C GLU A 21 17.55 -8.46 -15.82
N THR A 22 17.63 -7.16 -15.63
CA THR A 22 18.92 -6.46 -15.46
C THR A 22 19.31 -6.27 -14.01
N GLU A 23 18.35 -6.07 -13.10
CA GLU A 23 18.57 -5.70 -11.71
C GLU A 23 18.06 -6.76 -10.70
N GLN A 24 17.37 -7.80 -11.18
CA GLN A 24 16.70 -8.79 -10.32
C GLN A 24 15.76 -8.12 -9.32
N SER A 25 14.99 -7.14 -9.81
CA SER A 25 13.99 -6.38 -9.04
C SER A 25 12.77 -6.08 -9.92
N ILE A 26 11.68 -5.65 -9.32
CA ILE A 26 10.52 -5.04 -9.99
C ILE A 26 10.14 -3.82 -9.17
N PHE A 27 10.15 -2.65 -9.76
CA PHE A 27 9.88 -1.37 -9.09
C PHE A 27 10.70 -1.24 -7.81
N ASP A 28 12.02 -1.37 -7.93
CA ASP A 28 12.98 -1.36 -6.81
C ASP A 28 12.79 -2.45 -5.73
N PHE A 29 11.81 -3.33 -5.90
CA PHE A 29 11.58 -4.44 -4.99
C PHE A 29 12.42 -5.65 -5.40
N PRO A 30 13.42 -6.08 -4.58
CA PRO A 30 14.33 -7.15 -4.98
C PRO A 30 13.65 -8.51 -5.10
N ALA A 31 13.89 -9.25 -6.18
CA ALA A 31 13.28 -10.55 -6.46
C ALA A 31 13.50 -11.58 -5.33
N LYS A 32 14.65 -11.56 -4.66
CA LYS A 32 14.95 -12.40 -3.48
C LYS A 32 14.01 -12.17 -2.29
N LYS A 33 13.16 -11.14 -2.33
CA LYS A 33 12.19 -10.78 -1.30
C LYS A 33 10.75 -11.07 -1.72
N PHE A 34 10.52 -11.47 -2.96
CA PHE A 34 9.20 -11.90 -3.40
C PHE A 34 8.75 -13.11 -2.60
N PHE A 35 7.47 -13.15 -2.31
CA PHE A 35 6.87 -14.34 -1.70
C PHE A 35 5.95 -15.02 -2.73
N CYS A 36 6.40 -16.15 -3.21
CA CYS A 36 5.74 -16.93 -4.27
C CYS A 36 4.99 -18.16 -3.75
N GLY A 37 4.74 -18.24 -2.42
CA GLY A 37 4.21 -19.44 -1.78
C GLY A 37 5.31 -20.44 -1.43
N ILE A 38 4.92 -21.52 -0.76
CA ILE A 38 5.82 -22.63 -0.39
C ILE A 38 5.15 -23.92 -0.83
N SER A 39 5.85 -24.75 -1.60
CA SER A 39 5.36 -26.06 -2.03
C SER A 39 4.94 -26.92 -0.84
N GLY A 40 3.76 -27.52 -0.93
CA GLY A 40 3.18 -28.36 0.13
C GLY A 40 2.52 -27.57 1.27
N LYS A 41 2.40 -26.25 1.15
CA LYS A 41 1.60 -25.40 2.06
C LYS A 41 0.43 -24.79 1.31
N ASP A 42 -0.74 -24.80 1.94
CA ASP A 42 -1.96 -24.18 1.44
C ASP A 42 -2.38 -23.06 2.38
N TYR A 43 -2.32 -21.82 1.89
CA TYR A 43 -2.73 -20.63 2.65
C TYR A 43 -4.11 -20.13 2.22
N SER A 44 -4.80 -20.87 1.34
CA SER A 44 -6.06 -20.44 0.76
C SER A 44 -7.15 -20.24 1.81
N VAL A 45 -7.98 -19.24 1.55
CA VAL A 45 -9.12 -18.86 2.39
C VAL A 45 -10.33 -18.57 1.52
N ASN A 46 -11.52 -18.72 2.10
CA ASN A 46 -12.76 -18.29 1.48
C ASN A 46 -13.07 -16.83 1.84
N PHE A 47 -13.41 -16.02 0.84
CA PHE A 47 -13.87 -14.66 1.01
C PHE A 47 -15.14 -14.43 0.17
N HIS A 48 -16.29 -14.34 0.83
CA HIS A 48 -17.62 -14.24 0.20
C HIS A 48 -17.86 -15.28 -0.92
N GLY A 49 -17.52 -16.55 -0.64
CA GLY A 49 -17.73 -17.64 -1.59
C GLY A 49 -16.65 -17.83 -2.66
N LYS A 50 -15.65 -16.95 -2.70
CA LYS A 50 -14.50 -17.05 -3.60
C LYS A 50 -13.25 -17.49 -2.85
N ILE A 51 -12.37 -18.21 -3.52
CA ILE A 51 -11.09 -18.62 -2.96
C ILE A 51 -10.03 -17.57 -3.30
N SER A 52 -9.29 -17.17 -2.29
CA SER A 52 -8.05 -16.42 -2.40
C SER A 52 -6.89 -17.29 -1.93
N SER A 53 -5.74 -17.20 -2.57
CA SER A 53 -4.55 -17.96 -2.20
C SER A 53 -3.96 -17.59 -0.84
N SER A 54 -4.42 -16.53 -0.18
CA SER A 54 -4.03 -16.15 1.18
C SER A 54 -5.00 -15.13 1.78
N ALA A 55 -5.11 -15.12 3.11
CA ALA A 55 -5.85 -14.11 3.85
C ALA A 55 -5.16 -12.73 3.87
N LEU A 56 -3.84 -12.64 3.55
CA LEU A 56 -3.09 -11.39 3.64
C LEU A 56 -3.44 -10.45 2.49
N GLY A 57 -3.66 -9.18 2.83
CA GLY A 57 -3.82 -8.08 1.89
C GLY A 57 -3.22 -6.76 2.36
N PRO A 58 -2.97 -5.81 1.47
CA PRO A 58 -2.79 -4.42 1.86
C PRO A 58 -4.12 -3.86 2.33
N ALA A 59 -4.12 -3.00 3.33
CA ALA A 59 -5.29 -2.23 3.70
C ALA A 59 -5.50 -1.09 2.70
N SER A 60 -6.73 -0.57 2.62
CA SER A 60 -7.07 0.64 1.88
C SER A 60 -6.24 1.83 2.37
N GLY A 61 -5.10 2.06 1.74
CA GLY A 61 -4.08 3.01 2.15
C GLY A 61 -3.16 3.40 0.99
N PRO A 62 -2.00 4.01 1.26
CA PRO A 62 -1.07 4.42 0.21
C PRO A 62 -0.60 3.26 -0.68
N GLN A 63 -0.63 2.03 -0.17
CA GLN A 63 -0.16 0.84 -0.89
C GLN A 63 -1.14 0.28 -1.91
N THR A 64 -2.29 0.92 -2.15
CA THR A 64 -3.35 0.38 -3.02
C THR A 64 -4.00 1.41 -3.93
N GLN A 65 -3.32 2.52 -4.24
CA GLN A 65 -3.89 3.55 -5.11
C GLN A 65 -3.27 3.62 -6.51
N MET A 66 -2.03 3.16 -6.70
CA MET A 66 -1.34 3.15 -7.98
C MET A 66 -1.13 1.72 -8.47
N ALA A 67 -1.02 1.52 -9.77
CA ALA A 67 -0.82 0.20 -10.37
C ALA A 67 0.43 -0.51 -9.84
N GLN A 68 1.54 0.22 -9.68
CA GLN A 68 2.77 -0.33 -9.10
C GLN A 68 2.61 -0.72 -7.64
N ASN A 69 1.82 0.00 -6.84
CA ASN A 69 1.55 -0.37 -5.44
C ASN A 69 0.88 -1.73 -5.34
N ILE A 70 -0.12 -1.98 -6.21
CA ILE A 70 -0.88 -3.23 -6.26
C ILE A 70 0.03 -4.39 -6.62
N LEU A 71 0.87 -4.21 -7.66
CA LEU A 71 1.85 -5.24 -8.06
C LEU A 71 2.87 -5.51 -6.95
N LEU A 72 3.41 -4.46 -6.31
CA LEU A 72 4.36 -4.60 -5.19
C LEU A 72 3.75 -5.34 -4.00
N SER A 73 2.48 -5.06 -3.68
CA SER A 73 1.73 -5.79 -2.64
C SER A 73 1.59 -7.26 -2.99
N TRP A 74 1.26 -7.57 -4.25
CA TRP A 74 1.15 -8.95 -4.75
C TRP A 74 2.48 -9.69 -4.69
N LEU A 75 3.57 -9.07 -5.11
CA LEU A 75 4.94 -9.62 -5.01
C LEU A 75 5.34 -9.87 -3.55
N GLY A 76 4.86 -9.06 -2.61
CA GLY A 76 5.02 -9.28 -1.17
C GLY A 76 4.21 -10.46 -0.61
N GLY A 77 3.31 -11.06 -1.39
CA GLY A 77 2.49 -12.20 -0.99
C GLY A 77 1.04 -11.85 -0.65
N CYS A 78 0.60 -10.62 -0.84
CA CYS A 78 -0.81 -10.25 -0.67
C CYS A 78 -1.69 -10.89 -1.76
N ARG A 79 -2.88 -11.35 -1.36
CA ARG A 79 -3.82 -12.02 -2.28
C ARG A 79 -5.27 -11.52 -2.18
N ILE A 80 -5.59 -10.71 -1.19
CA ILE A 80 -6.85 -9.95 -1.13
C ILE A 80 -6.49 -8.47 -1.09
N MET A 81 -6.67 -7.76 -2.20
CA MET A 81 -6.30 -6.37 -2.36
C MET A 81 -7.47 -5.48 -1.94
N GLU A 82 -7.43 -4.93 -0.72
CA GLU A 82 -8.35 -3.87 -0.33
C GLU A 82 -7.88 -2.56 -0.94
N LEU A 83 -8.57 -2.13 -1.98
CA LEU A 83 -8.18 -0.98 -2.78
C LEU A 83 -8.39 0.34 -2.02
N LYS A 84 -7.64 1.37 -2.38
CA LYS A 84 -7.76 2.68 -1.74
C LYS A 84 -9.19 3.19 -1.81
N THR A 85 -9.69 3.68 -0.68
CA THR A 85 -11.06 4.24 -0.59
C THR A 85 -11.22 5.40 -1.56
N VAL A 86 -12.24 5.32 -2.41
CA VAL A 86 -12.67 6.41 -3.27
C VAL A 86 -13.89 7.12 -2.71
N GLN A 87 -14.03 8.39 -3.04
CA GLN A 87 -15.16 9.23 -2.69
C GLN A 87 -15.38 10.28 -3.78
N ILE A 88 -16.47 11.02 -3.71
CA ILE A 88 -16.96 11.90 -4.78
C ILE A 88 -16.06 13.11 -5.08
N LEU A 89 -15.26 13.58 -4.12
CA LEU A 89 -14.41 14.76 -4.29
C LEU A 89 -13.11 14.37 -5.01
N ASP A 90 -12.92 14.84 -6.24
CA ASP A 90 -11.76 14.52 -7.08
C ASP A 90 -10.50 15.32 -6.74
N GLU A 91 -10.64 16.40 -5.99
CA GLU A 91 -9.53 17.31 -5.69
C GLU A 91 -9.54 17.62 -4.20
N LEU A 92 -8.97 16.70 -3.41
CA LEU A 92 -8.79 16.89 -1.99
C LEU A 92 -7.53 17.70 -1.71
N GLU A 93 -7.68 18.77 -0.96
CA GLU A 93 -6.53 19.45 -0.35
C GLU A 93 -6.06 18.70 0.88
N ILE A 94 -5.04 17.86 0.70
CA ILE A 94 -4.44 17.10 1.80
C ILE A 94 -3.21 17.87 2.30
N PRO A 95 -3.14 18.24 3.58
CA PRO A 95 -1.96 18.91 4.12
C PRO A 95 -0.72 18.03 4.03
N ARG A 96 0.43 18.64 3.74
CA ARG A 96 1.71 17.93 3.61
C ARG A 96 2.71 18.43 4.65
N PRO A 97 3.44 17.53 5.30
CA PRO A 97 3.39 16.06 5.20
C PRO A 97 2.08 15.49 5.76
N CYS A 98 1.65 14.30 5.29
CA CYS A 98 0.38 13.71 5.71
C CYS A 98 0.50 12.37 6.45
N ILE A 99 1.72 11.81 6.57
CA ILE A 99 1.98 10.53 7.26
C ILE A 99 3.11 10.72 8.26
N ASP A 100 2.84 10.45 9.55
CA ASP A 100 3.84 10.41 10.63
C ASP A 100 4.04 8.98 11.13
N MET A 101 5.19 8.41 10.84
CA MET A 101 5.64 7.09 11.31
C MET A 101 6.78 7.16 12.33
N GLN A 102 6.93 8.30 13.02
CA GLN A 102 7.97 8.47 14.03
C GLN A 102 7.82 7.50 15.21
N THR A 103 6.60 7.15 15.57
CA THR A 103 6.31 6.26 16.69
C THR A 103 5.33 5.16 16.29
N VAL A 104 4.05 5.30 16.58
CA VAL A 104 3.02 4.31 16.23
C VAL A 104 2.59 4.43 14.77
N GLY A 105 2.08 5.53 14.37
CA GLY A 105 1.61 5.88 13.04
C GLY A 105 0.41 6.81 13.14
N TYR A 106 0.52 7.94 12.46
CA TYR A 106 -0.58 8.90 12.33
C TYR A 106 -0.69 9.35 10.89
N ASN A 107 -1.88 9.72 10.47
CA ASN A 107 -2.11 10.34 9.17
C ASN A 107 -3.24 11.37 9.26
N VAL A 108 -3.30 12.25 8.26
CA VAL A 108 -4.40 13.20 8.05
C VAL A 108 -5.04 13.02 6.67
N GLU A 109 -4.66 11.97 5.96
CA GLU A 109 -5.17 11.58 4.65
C GLU A 109 -6.12 10.39 4.81
N TRP A 110 -7.27 10.38 4.12
CA TRP A 110 -8.32 9.38 4.33
C TRP A 110 -8.90 8.73 3.06
N SER A 111 -8.75 9.35 1.88
CA SER A 111 -9.28 8.82 0.62
C SER A 111 -8.26 8.86 -0.52
N GLN A 112 -8.69 8.62 -1.75
CA GLN A 112 -7.82 8.66 -2.92
C GLN A 112 -7.16 10.04 -3.11
N GLU A 113 -5.94 10.01 -3.63
CA GLU A 113 -5.18 11.18 -4.07
C GLU A 113 -5.19 11.34 -5.61
N LEU A 114 -5.88 10.45 -6.29
CA LEU A 114 -6.17 10.46 -7.71
C LEU A 114 -7.63 10.89 -7.92
N ARG A 115 -7.98 11.31 -9.12
CA ARG A 115 -9.38 11.41 -9.50
C ARG A 115 -10.02 10.02 -9.48
N ILE A 116 -11.32 9.95 -9.25
CA ILE A 116 -12.02 8.65 -9.12
C ILE A 116 -11.88 7.79 -10.38
N GLU A 117 -11.94 8.41 -11.56
CA GLU A 117 -11.72 7.73 -12.85
C GLU A 117 -10.27 7.20 -12.97
N GLN A 118 -9.28 8.02 -12.57
CA GLN A 118 -7.88 7.59 -12.55
C GLN A 118 -7.67 6.41 -11.60
N SER A 119 -8.33 6.41 -10.43
CA SER A 119 -8.26 5.30 -9.48
C SER A 119 -8.76 4.01 -10.12
N LEU A 120 -9.91 4.03 -10.81
CA LEU A 120 -10.42 2.86 -11.53
C LEU A 120 -9.40 2.34 -12.55
N HIS A 121 -8.82 3.24 -13.34
CA HIS A 121 -7.82 2.90 -14.34
C HIS A 121 -6.55 2.31 -13.73
N GLU A 122 -6.07 2.85 -12.60
CA GLU A 122 -4.90 2.31 -11.89
C GLU A 122 -5.17 0.91 -11.34
N TYR A 123 -6.38 0.64 -10.84
CA TYR A 123 -6.75 -0.69 -10.33
C TYR A 123 -6.79 -1.72 -11.45
N VAL A 124 -7.35 -1.38 -12.61
CA VAL A 124 -7.33 -2.26 -13.79
C VAL A 124 -5.89 -2.50 -14.28
N LYS A 125 -5.06 -1.46 -14.38
CA LYS A 125 -3.65 -1.62 -14.76
C LYS A 125 -2.90 -2.53 -13.78
N GLY A 126 -3.11 -2.35 -12.47
CA GLY A 126 -2.49 -3.19 -11.45
C GLY A 126 -2.86 -4.66 -11.58
N ALA A 127 -4.14 -4.96 -11.85
CA ALA A 127 -4.60 -6.31 -12.11
C ALA A 127 -3.97 -6.90 -13.37
N MET A 128 -3.97 -6.15 -14.48
CA MET A 128 -3.36 -6.60 -15.74
C MET A 128 -1.85 -6.83 -15.62
N LEU A 129 -1.11 -6.00 -14.84
CA LEU A 129 0.32 -6.22 -14.58
C LEU A 129 0.57 -7.55 -13.86
N ILE A 130 -0.27 -7.88 -12.87
CA ILE A 130 -0.19 -9.16 -12.14
C ILE A 130 -0.42 -10.31 -13.11
N GLU A 131 -1.46 -10.28 -13.92
CA GLU A 131 -1.79 -11.34 -14.89
C GLU A 131 -0.71 -11.51 -15.97
N ILE A 132 -0.14 -10.41 -16.48
CA ILE A 132 0.99 -10.44 -17.42
C ILE A 132 2.20 -11.10 -16.76
N LEU A 133 2.52 -10.73 -15.52
CA LEU A 133 3.68 -11.27 -14.81
C LEU A 133 3.50 -12.75 -14.50
N GLN A 134 2.30 -13.18 -14.11
CA GLN A 134 1.96 -14.61 -13.93
C GLN A 134 2.12 -15.38 -15.24
N ALA A 135 1.53 -14.87 -16.32
CA ALA A 135 1.58 -15.52 -17.63
C ALA A 135 2.99 -15.58 -18.25
N SER A 136 3.88 -14.67 -17.83
CA SER A 136 5.28 -14.65 -18.30
C SER A 136 6.10 -15.87 -17.89
N GLY A 137 5.67 -16.59 -16.83
CA GLY A 137 6.40 -17.72 -16.26
C GLY A 137 7.76 -17.36 -15.64
N LYS A 138 8.06 -16.05 -15.47
CA LYS A 138 9.33 -15.59 -14.90
C LYS A 138 9.39 -15.72 -13.37
N LEU A 139 8.26 -16.01 -12.73
CA LEU A 139 8.16 -16.26 -11.28
C LEU A 139 7.79 -17.72 -11.03
N GLU A 140 8.48 -18.34 -10.08
CA GLU A 140 8.18 -19.69 -9.61
C GLU A 140 7.11 -19.66 -8.51
N LEU A 141 5.84 -19.46 -8.91
CA LEU A 141 4.71 -19.51 -7.97
C LEU A 141 4.43 -20.96 -7.55
N ALA A 142 4.16 -21.19 -6.27
CA ALA A 142 3.60 -22.45 -5.81
C ALA A 142 2.22 -22.70 -6.45
N ASP A 143 1.85 -23.96 -6.68
CA ASP A 143 0.69 -24.37 -7.49
C ASP A 143 -0.64 -23.71 -7.07
N ASN A 144 -0.84 -23.39 -5.79
CA ASN A 144 -2.06 -22.80 -5.24
C ASN A 144 -1.83 -21.37 -4.72
N PHE A 145 -0.83 -20.62 -5.23
CA PHE A 145 -0.50 -19.29 -4.74
C PHE A 145 -0.66 -18.18 -5.80
N GLY A 146 -1.54 -18.38 -6.78
CA GLY A 146 -1.81 -17.45 -7.88
C GLY A 146 -3.08 -16.61 -7.72
N ASP A 147 -4.11 -17.15 -7.05
CA ASP A 147 -5.44 -16.53 -7.00
C ASP A 147 -5.45 -15.26 -6.15
N VAL A 148 -5.89 -14.15 -6.75
CA VAL A 148 -6.00 -12.84 -6.13
C VAL A 148 -7.43 -12.31 -6.22
N LEU A 149 -7.90 -11.68 -5.15
CA LEU A 149 -9.20 -11.01 -5.10
C LEU A 149 -8.99 -9.50 -4.86
N TYR A 150 -9.88 -8.71 -5.42
CA TYR A 150 -9.90 -7.27 -5.24
C TYR A 150 -11.17 -6.90 -4.47
N ASP A 151 -11.00 -6.10 -3.42
CA ASP A 151 -12.09 -5.58 -2.60
C ASP A 151 -12.15 -4.06 -2.79
N MET A 152 -13.24 -3.57 -3.37
CA MET A 152 -13.47 -2.14 -3.52
C MET A 152 -13.63 -1.47 -2.16
N SER A 153 -13.22 -0.22 -2.04
CA SER A 153 -13.55 0.59 -0.88
C SER A 153 -14.15 1.92 -1.30
N VAL A 154 -15.30 2.26 -0.75
CA VAL A 154 -15.94 3.57 -0.94
C VAL A 154 -16.25 4.20 0.42
N GLY A 155 -16.27 5.52 0.47
CA GLY A 155 -16.61 6.26 1.69
C GLY A 155 -17.15 7.63 1.33
N TYR A 156 -18.34 7.96 1.74
CA TYR A 156 -19.02 9.27 1.74
C TYR A 156 -20.42 9.09 2.29
N ASP A 157 -21.25 10.16 2.24
CA ASP A 157 -22.67 10.06 2.52
C ASP A 157 -23.43 9.31 1.42
N LEU A 158 -24.69 8.95 1.67
CA LEU A 158 -25.52 8.21 0.73
C LEU A 158 -25.66 8.94 -0.62
N ALA A 159 -25.84 10.27 -0.60
CA ALA A 159 -25.99 11.05 -1.81
C ALA A 159 -24.73 11.03 -2.70
N GLY A 160 -23.55 11.10 -2.07
CA GLY A 160 -22.27 10.99 -2.75
C GLY A 160 -22.05 9.60 -3.34
N ILE A 161 -22.40 8.54 -2.60
CA ILE A 161 -22.28 7.15 -3.08
C ILE A 161 -23.24 6.88 -4.23
N GLN A 162 -24.43 7.49 -4.23
CA GLN A 162 -25.39 7.42 -5.32
C GLN A 162 -25.05 8.30 -6.53
N SER A 163 -24.00 9.13 -6.44
CA SER A 163 -23.61 9.99 -7.55
C SER A 163 -23.18 9.21 -8.78
N ASP A 164 -23.32 9.84 -9.97
CA ASP A 164 -22.92 9.22 -11.23
C ASP A 164 -21.42 8.82 -11.21
N LYS A 165 -20.55 9.59 -10.57
CA LYS A 165 -19.12 9.31 -10.49
C LYS A 165 -18.82 8.02 -9.71
N VAL A 166 -19.39 7.87 -8.51
CA VAL A 166 -19.16 6.69 -7.68
C VAL A 166 -19.85 5.47 -8.29
N ARG A 167 -21.04 5.65 -8.86
CA ARG A 167 -21.73 4.58 -9.58
C ARG A 167 -20.92 4.07 -10.77
N GLN A 168 -20.37 4.95 -11.61
CA GLN A 168 -19.51 4.58 -12.73
C GLN A 168 -18.24 3.84 -12.27
N PHE A 169 -17.67 4.23 -11.13
CA PHE A 169 -16.56 3.52 -10.53
C PHE A 169 -16.94 2.08 -10.14
N ILE A 170 -18.07 1.90 -9.44
CA ILE A 170 -18.55 0.58 -9.02
C ILE A 170 -18.84 -0.29 -10.25
N GLU A 171 -19.60 0.23 -11.22
CA GLU A 171 -19.93 -0.46 -12.46
C GLU A 171 -18.67 -0.82 -13.26
N GLY A 172 -17.68 0.08 -13.32
CA GLY A 172 -16.39 -0.17 -13.98
C GLY A 172 -15.52 -1.23 -13.29
N MET A 173 -15.65 -1.38 -11.98
CA MET A 173 -15.00 -2.48 -11.24
C MET A 173 -15.73 -3.82 -11.44
N GLN A 174 -17.05 -3.79 -11.67
CA GLN A 174 -17.85 -4.97 -11.98
C GLN A 174 -17.72 -5.39 -13.45
N ASP A 175 -17.47 -4.44 -14.36
CA ASP A 175 -17.20 -4.69 -15.78
C ASP A 175 -16.17 -3.69 -16.33
N ALA A 176 -14.90 -4.07 -16.28
CA ALA A 176 -13.77 -3.31 -16.80
C ALA A 176 -13.44 -3.60 -18.27
N SER A 177 -14.30 -4.31 -19.02
CA SER A 177 -14.00 -4.81 -20.37
C SER A 177 -13.45 -3.72 -21.32
N ALA A 178 -14.06 -2.52 -21.30
CA ALA A 178 -13.62 -1.41 -22.15
C ALA A 178 -12.23 -0.88 -21.75
N ILE A 179 -11.94 -0.81 -20.45
CA ILE A 179 -10.66 -0.33 -19.91
C ILE A 179 -9.57 -1.36 -20.16
N VAL A 180 -9.85 -2.64 -19.97
CA VAL A 180 -8.94 -3.74 -20.29
C VAL A 180 -8.57 -3.71 -21.77
N GLU A 181 -9.56 -3.54 -22.67
CA GLU A 181 -9.27 -3.47 -24.11
C GLU A 181 -8.45 -2.24 -24.48
N HIS A 182 -8.70 -1.10 -23.83
CA HIS A 182 -7.88 0.10 -24.01
C HIS A 182 -6.41 -0.16 -23.62
N TYR A 183 -6.13 -0.78 -22.49
CA TYR A 183 -4.76 -1.07 -22.05
C TYR A 183 -4.13 -2.25 -22.79
N ARG A 184 -4.91 -3.23 -23.27
CA ARG A 184 -4.44 -4.31 -24.14
C ARG A 184 -3.67 -3.78 -25.34
N GLN A 185 -4.16 -2.70 -25.93
CA GLN A 185 -3.53 -2.08 -27.11
C GLN A 185 -2.24 -1.32 -26.76
N GLN A 186 -2.07 -0.91 -25.50
CA GLN A 186 -0.86 -0.23 -25.02
C GLN A 186 0.26 -1.20 -24.61
N ILE A 187 0.02 -2.51 -24.63
CA ILE A 187 1.08 -3.51 -24.37
C ILE A 187 2.15 -3.36 -25.47
N PRO A 188 3.42 -3.15 -25.09
CA PRO A 188 4.49 -2.90 -26.08
C PRO A 188 4.65 -4.05 -27.07
N GLU A 189 5.10 -3.75 -28.29
CA GLU A 189 5.21 -4.75 -29.38
C GLU A 189 6.12 -5.91 -29.03
N GLN A 190 7.17 -5.67 -28.23
CA GLN A 190 8.07 -6.73 -27.75
C GLN A 190 7.39 -7.74 -26.80
N TYR A 191 6.25 -7.38 -26.24
CA TYR A 191 5.43 -8.22 -25.33
C TYR A 191 4.05 -8.51 -25.90
N ARG A 192 3.88 -8.43 -27.24
CA ARG A 192 2.59 -8.59 -27.93
C ARG A 192 1.88 -9.92 -27.67
N GLU A 193 2.59 -10.95 -27.26
CA GLU A 193 2.01 -12.24 -26.87
C GLU A 193 1.00 -12.10 -25.73
N PHE A 194 1.22 -11.19 -24.79
CA PHE A 194 0.32 -10.94 -23.66
C PHE A 194 -0.97 -10.22 -24.09
N ARG A 195 -1.03 -9.63 -25.30
CA ARG A 195 -2.30 -9.10 -25.85
C ARG A 195 -3.36 -10.18 -26.07
N LYS A 196 -2.98 -11.47 -26.03
CA LYS A 196 -3.89 -12.61 -26.20
C LYS A 196 -4.42 -13.19 -24.90
N LEU A 197 -3.98 -12.66 -23.76
CA LEU A 197 -4.46 -13.11 -22.45
C LEU A 197 -5.95 -12.82 -22.31
N ASP A 198 -6.65 -13.75 -21.67
CA ASP A 198 -8.03 -13.56 -21.24
C ASP A 198 -8.03 -12.85 -19.88
N PHE A 199 -7.81 -11.53 -19.94
CA PHE A 199 -7.75 -10.71 -18.74
C PHE A 199 -9.07 -10.71 -17.99
N GLN A 200 -9.00 -10.72 -16.66
CA GLN A 200 -10.15 -10.57 -15.80
C GLN A 200 -10.82 -9.20 -16.05
N THR A 201 -12.09 -9.23 -16.47
CA THR A 201 -12.88 -8.01 -16.70
C THR A 201 -13.80 -7.69 -15.54
N LYS A 202 -14.26 -8.67 -14.77
CA LYS A 202 -14.96 -8.48 -13.49
C LYS A 202 -13.92 -8.46 -12.37
N LEU A 203 -13.41 -7.26 -12.03
CA LEU A 203 -12.36 -7.15 -11.02
C LEU A 203 -12.90 -7.41 -9.62
N SER A 204 -14.06 -6.85 -9.27
CA SER A 204 -14.62 -7.00 -7.93
C SER A 204 -16.13 -7.06 -7.93
N ASP A 205 -16.70 -7.85 -7.02
CA ASP A 205 -18.10 -7.84 -6.59
C ASP A 205 -18.19 -7.74 -5.06
N THR A 206 -17.11 -7.28 -4.41
CA THR A 206 -17.05 -7.03 -2.97
C THR A 206 -16.71 -5.58 -2.70
N LEU A 207 -17.30 -5.01 -1.64
CA LEU A 207 -17.10 -3.62 -1.29
C LEU A 207 -17.02 -3.45 0.23
N THR A 208 -15.93 -2.85 0.69
CA THR A 208 -15.79 -2.37 2.05
C THR A 208 -16.25 -0.90 2.14
N LEU A 209 -17.35 -0.67 2.88
CA LEU A 209 -17.79 0.68 3.20
C LEU A 209 -16.87 1.27 4.28
N SER A 210 -16.10 2.29 3.90
CA SER A 210 -15.30 3.08 4.84
C SER A 210 -16.18 4.14 5.48
N THR A 211 -16.68 3.86 6.68
CA THR A 211 -17.47 4.84 7.43
C THR A 211 -16.55 5.98 7.91
N PHE A 212 -16.97 7.22 7.69
CA PHE A 212 -16.29 8.37 8.29
C PHE A 212 -16.70 8.49 9.77
N HIS A 213 -15.83 9.09 10.58
CA HIS A 213 -16.17 9.37 11.97
C HIS A 213 -17.38 10.31 12.04
N GLY A 214 -18.41 9.89 12.77
CA GLY A 214 -19.68 10.59 12.87
C GLY A 214 -20.71 10.24 11.79
N CYS A 215 -20.49 9.17 11.01
CA CYS A 215 -21.51 8.67 10.08
C CYS A 215 -22.71 8.12 10.86
N PRO A 216 -23.92 8.64 10.67
CA PRO A 216 -25.10 8.17 11.38
C PRO A 216 -25.39 6.69 11.11
N PRO A 217 -25.74 5.90 12.14
CA PRO A 217 -26.04 4.46 11.97
C PRO A 217 -27.10 4.16 10.92
N GLU A 218 -28.14 4.98 10.84
CA GLU A 218 -29.24 4.84 9.86
C GLU A 218 -28.76 5.13 8.44
N GLU A 219 -27.72 5.92 8.28
CA GLU A 219 -27.13 6.20 6.97
C GLU A 219 -26.24 5.04 6.52
N ILE A 220 -25.45 4.47 7.42
CA ILE A 220 -24.67 3.26 7.15
C ILE A 220 -25.59 2.15 6.62
N GLU A 221 -26.72 1.93 7.30
CA GLU A 221 -27.68 0.91 6.91
C GLU A 221 -28.28 1.17 5.52
N LYS A 222 -28.67 2.41 5.23
CA LYS A 222 -29.21 2.79 3.90
C LYS A 222 -28.18 2.64 2.79
N ILE A 223 -26.92 2.98 3.05
CA ILE A 223 -25.85 2.83 2.07
C ILE A 223 -25.65 1.35 1.73
N ILE A 224 -25.57 0.48 2.72
CA ILE A 224 -25.39 -0.95 2.48
C ILE A 224 -26.61 -1.57 1.79
N ASP A 225 -27.83 -1.21 2.20
CA ASP A 225 -29.05 -1.70 1.53
C ASP A 225 -29.09 -1.26 0.06
N TYR A 226 -28.68 -0.01 -0.25
CA TYR A 226 -28.51 0.48 -1.62
C TYR A 226 -27.48 -0.35 -2.41
N LEU A 227 -26.30 -0.61 -1.85
CA LEU A 227 -25.24 -1.39 -2.49
C LEU A 227 -25.66 -2.83 -2.75
N PHE A 228 -26.41 -3.44 -1.84
CA PHE A 228 -26.99 -4.77 -2.03
C PHE A 228 -27.99 -4.82 -3.18
N ARG A 229 -28.96 -3.87 -3.22
CA ARG A 229 -30.11 -3.96 -4.14
C ARG A 229 -29.82 -3.42 -5.52
N GLU A 230 -29.01 -2.36 -5.62
CA GLU A 230 -28.78 -1.70 -6.91
C GLU A 230 -27.50 -2.21 -7.60
N HIS A 231 -26.56 -2.80 -6.84
CA HIS A 231 -25.26 -3.22 -7.38
C HIS A 231 -24.95 -4.71 -7.16
N ASP A 232 -25.80 -5.47 -6.47
CA ASP A 232 -25.57 -6.90 -6.17
C ASP A 232 -24.18 -7.20 -5.55
N LEU A 233 -23.72 -6.33 -4.63
CA LEU A 233 -22.38 -6.43 -4.03
C LEU A 233 -22.41 -7.20 -2.71
N ASN A 234 -21.38 -7.99 -2.47
CA ASN A 234 -21.03 -8.43 -1.13
C ASN A 234 -20.44 -7.24 -0.37
N CYS A 235 -20.91 -6.98 0.85
CA CYS A 235 -20.54 -5.77 1.56
C CYS A 235 -19.87 -6.06 2.92
N ILE A 236 -18.88 -5.22 3.25
CA ILE A 236 -18.24 -5.18 4.56
C ILE A 236 -18.40 -3.77 5.13
N ILE A 237 -18.79 -3.67 6.41
CA ILE A 237 -18.81 -2.38 7.11
C ILE A 237 -17.53 -2.24 7.92
N LYS A 238 -16.74 -1.20 7.64
CA LYS A 238 -15.55 -0.85 8.41
C LYS A 238 -15.95 -0.01 9.61
N LEU A 239 -15.78 -0.55 10.81
CA LEU A 239 -16.22 0.02 12.06
C LEU A 239 -15.08 0.69 12.83
N ASN A 240 -15.42 1.72 13.64
CA ASN A 240 -14.46 2.51 14.39
C ASN A 240 -14.11 1.85 15.75
N PRO A 241 -12.90 2.08 16.28
CA PRO A 241 -12.51 1.57 17.62
C PRO A 241 -13.38 2.10 18.76
N THR A 242 -14.00 3.28 18.57
CA THR A 242 -14.95 3.91 19.50
C THR A 242 -16.15 3.01 19.85
N LEU A 243 -16.43 2.00 19.02
CA LEU A 243 -17.47 0.98 19.24
C LEU A 243 -17.28 0.17 20.54
N LEU A 244 -16.04 0.10 21.08
CA LEU A 244 -15.80 -0.46 22.42
C LEU A 244 -16.42 0.35 23.56
N GLY A 245 -16.82 1.60 23.29
CA GLY A 245 -17.26 2.55 24.28
C GLY A 245 -16.12 3.31 24.97
N LYS A 246 -16.42 4.52 25.41
CA LYS A 246 -15.47 5.49 25.95
C LYS A 246 -14.64 4.94 27.11
N GLU A 247 -15.29 4.29 28.08
CA GLU A 247 -14.63 3.76 29.27
C GLU A 247 -13.64 2.65 28.92
N LYS A 248 -14.05 1.69 28.07
CA LYS A 248 -13.20 0.55 27.70
C LYS A 248 -12.03 1.00 26.80
N VAL A 249 -12.24 1.94 25.86
CA VAL A 249 -11.16 2.51 25.05
C VAL A 249 -10.14 3.20 25.95
N ARG A 250 -10.56 4.06 26.87
CA ARG A 250 -9.65 4.77 27.78
C ARG A 250 -8.91 3.83 28.72
N HIS A 251 -9.60 2.83 29.28
CA HIS A 251 -8.96 1.83 30.12
C HIS A 251 -7.88 1.06 29.37
N LEU A 252 -8.19 0.51 28.19
CA LEU A 252 -7.21 -0.25 27.41
C LEU A 252 -6.08 0.64 26.90
N PHE A 253 -6.41 1.74 26.24
CA PHE A 253 -5.46 2.55 25.51
C PHE A 253 -4.63 3.46 26.43
N ASN A 254 -5.30 4.22 27.33
CA ASN A 254 -4.60 5.19 28.16
C ASN A 254 -3.99 4.56 29.41
N GLU A 255 -4.69 3.62 30.10
CA GLU A 255 -4.21 3.06 31.35
C GLU A 255 -3.33 1.83 31.13
N ILE A 256 -3.84 0.78 30.46
CA ILE A 256 -3.10 -0.49 30.28
C ILE A 256 -1.93 -0.31 29.32
N LEU A 257 -2.15 0.28 28.15
CA LEU A 257 -1.11 0.49 27.13
C LEU A 257 -0.25 1.73 27.39
N GLY A 258 -0.66 2.61 28.32
CA GLY A 258 0.10 3.74 28.81
C GLY A 258 0.11 4.98 27.89
N TYR A 259 -0.79 5.09 26.91
CA TYR A 259 -0.91 6.26 26.02
C TYR A 259 -1.70 7.40 26.68
N ALA A 260 -1.38 7.74 27.93
CA ALA A 260 -2.13 8.70 28.75
C ALA A 260 -2.21 10.12 28.18
N GLU A 261 -1.22 10.52 27.38
CA GLU A 261 -1.13 11.86 26.79
C GLU A 261 -1.90 11.99 25.45
N ILE A 262 -2.43 10.89 24.91
CA ILE A 262 -3.14 10.87 23.64
C ILE A 262 -4.65 10.83 23.92
N HIS A 263 -5.33 11.91 23.52
CA HIS A 263 -6.74 12.10 23.80
C HIS A 263 -7.62 11.76 22.59
N VAL A 264 -8.60 10.87 22.82
CA VAL A 264 -9.70 10.64 21.89
C VAL A 264 -10.79 11.66 22.23
N PRO A 265 -11.22 12.53 21.29
CA PRO A 265 -12.27 13.51 21.53
C PRO A 265 -13.57 12.83 22.02
N ASP A 266 -14.27 13.46 22.96
CA ASP A 266 -15.54 12.92 23.46
C ASP A 266 -16.59 12.85 22.35
N GLU A 267 -16.59 13.85 21.46
CA GLU A 267 -17.47 13.92 20.29
C GLU A 267 -17.34 12.70 19.36
N ALA A 268 -16.18 12.06 19.33
CA ALA A 268 -15.99 10.84 18.54
C ALA A 268 -16.85 9.67 19.05
N PHE A 269 -17.04 9.57 20.38
CA PHE A 269 -17.91 8.55 20.98
C PHE A 269 -19.40 8.89 20.90
N GLU A 270 -19.73 10.18 20.83
CA GLU A 270 -21.11 10.66 20.73
C GLU A 270 -21.65 10.57 19.31
N ASN A 271 -20.79 10.79 18.31
CA ASN A 271 -21.17 10.84 16.90
C ASN A 271 -21.06 9.47 16.19
N ASP A 272 -20.14 8.60 16.61
CA ASP A 272 -20.01 7.25 16.06
C ASP A 272 -21.13 6.33 16.56
N ALA A 273 -21.41 5.25 15.84
CA ALA A 273 -22.39 4.26 16.24
C ALA A 273 -22.05 3.65 17.60
N SER A 274 -23.04 3.52 18.48
CA SER A 274 -22.90 2.74 19.71
C SER A 274 -22.90 1.22 19.42
N TRP A 275 -22.45 0.42 20.38
CA TRP A 275 -22.46 -1.03 20.27
C TRP A 275 -23.88 -1.59 20.02
N GLU A 276 -24.89 -1.07 20.72
CA GLU A 276 -26.29 -1.46 20.56
C GLU A 276 -26.83 -1.13 19.17
N GLN A 277 -26.49 0.05 18.64
CA GLN A 277 -26.87 0.44 17.28
C GLN A 277 -26.20 -0.47 16.26
N ALA A 278 -24.89 -0.77 16.44
CA ALA A 278 -24.13 -1.65 15.55
C ALA A 278 -24.71 -3.07 15.54
N GLN A 279 -25.07 -3.63 16.69
CA GLN A 279 -25.77 -4.92 16.75
C GLN A 279 -27.05 -4.89 15.90
N GLY A 280 -27.86 -3.85 16.07
CA GLY A 280 -29.14 -3.74 15.38
C GLY A 280 -29.01 -3.69 13.86
N PHE A 281 -28.13 -2.85 13.32
CA PHE A 281 -27.97 -2.78 11.87
C PHE A 281 -27.25 -4.00 11.28
N VAL A 282 -26.30 -4.62 12.00
CA VAL A 282 -25.64 -5.86 11.57
C VAL A 282 -26.64 -7.01 11.46
N GLU A 283 -27.55 -7.16 12.44
CA GLU A 283 -28.61 -8.19 12.39
C GLU A 283 -29.52 -7.99 11.17
N ARG A 284 -30.05 -6.76 10.96
CA ARG A 284 -30.96 -6.47 9.84
C ARG A 284 -30.28 -6.61 8.47
N LEU A 285 -29.06 -6.10 8.33
CA LEU A 285 -28.30 -6.20 7.07
C LEU A 285 -27.89 -7.64 6.77
N GLY A 286 -27.55 -8.43 7.81
CA GLY A 286 -27.26 -9.85 7.66
C GLY A 286 -28.45 -10.65 7.13
N GLU A 287 -29.66 -10.39 7.63
CA GLU A 287 -30.90 -11.01 7.12
C GLU A 287 -31.22 -10.54 5.68
N THR A 288 -30.99 -9.26 5.36
CA THR A 288 -31.15 -8.73 4.00
C THR A 288 -30.17 -9.42 3.04
N ALA A 289 -28.88 -9.46 3.37
CA ALA A 289 -27.86 -10.12 2.56
C ALA A 289 -28.20 -11.59 2.29
N LYS A 290 -28.58 -12.33 3.34
CA LYS A 290 -29.00 -13.73 3.24
C LYS A 290 -30.20 -13.91 2.31
N THR A 291 -31.19 -13.02 2.39
CA THR A 291 -32.37 -13.05 1.53
C THR A 291 -32.02 -12.81 0.05
N LEU A 292 -31.03 -11.96 -0.20
CA LEU A 292 -30.54 -11.64 -1.54
C LEU A 292 -29.48 -12.63 -2.06
N GLY A 293 -28.99 -13.55 -1.20
CA GLY A 293 -27.93 -14.48 -1.56
C GLY A 293 -26.55 -13.81 -1.63
N LEU A 294 -26.35 -12.70 -0.91
CA LEU A 294 -25.13 -11.92 -0.88
C LEU A 294 -24.33 -12.17 0.41
N GLY A 295 -23.01 -11.92 0.33
CA GLY A 295 -22.13 -11.92 1.47
C GLY A 295 -22.21 -10.61 2.25
N PHE A 296 -22.12 -10.71 3.59
CA PHE A 296 -22.09 -9.57 4.48
C PHE A 296 -21.12 -9.83 5.63
N GLY A 297 -20.31 -8.83 5.98
CA GLY A 297 -19.34 -8.93 7.06
C GLY A 297 -19.03 -7.57 7.69
N VAL A 298 -18.12 -7.61 8.67
CA VAL A 298 -17.62 -6.41 9.35
C VAL A 298 -16.10 -6.35 9.28
N LYS A 299 -15.56 -5.13 9.40
CA LYS A 299 -14.11 -4.92 9.49
C LYS A 299 -13.74 -4.22 10.80
N PHE A 300 -12.83 -4.82 11.52
CA PHE A 300 -12.16 -4.23 12.67
C PHE A 300 -10.69 -3.97 12.36
N ASN A 301 -10.26 -2.71 12.40
CA ASN A 301 -11.06 -1.51 12.57
C ASN A 301 -10.58 -0.38 11.65
N ASN A 302 -11.27 0.74 11.67
CA ASN A 302 -10.78 2.00 11.15
C ASN A 302 -9.65 2.54 12.06
N THR A 303 -8.98 3.62 11.66
CA THR A 303 -8.04 4.36 12.52
C THR A 303 -8.77 4.99 13.70
N LEU A 304 -8.06 5.22 14.80
CA LEU A 304 -8.61 5.92 15.97
C LEU A 304 -8.38 7.42 15.79
N ILE A 305 -9.46 8.20 15.82
CA ILE A 305 -9.37 9.65 15.82
C ILE A 305 -8.81 10.14 17.17
N VAL A 306 -7.78 10.99 17.12
CA VAL A 306 -7.15 11.58 18.29
C VAL A 306 -6.86 13.07 18.05
N GLU A 307 -6.76 13.85 19.12
CA GLU A 307 -6.34 15.25 19.02
C GLU A 307 -4.93 15.36 18.45
N ASN A 308 -4.70 16.38 17.60
CA ASN A 308 -3.35 16.64 17.09
C ASN A 308 -2.50 17.28 18.21
N HIS A 309 -1.70 16.48 18.87
CA HIS A 309 -0.85 16.83 20.00
C HIS A 309 0.65 16.95 19.61
N ARG A 310 0.95 16.95 18.30
CA ARG A 310 2.33 16.91 17.79
C ARG A 310 2.60 18.07 16.82
N ASP A 311 3.86 18.49 16.74
CA ASP A 311 4.32 19.51 15.79
C ASP A 311 4.73 18.92 14.41
N PHE A 312 4.09 17.83 13.99
CA PHE A 312 4.40 17.18 12.71
C PHE A 312 3.42 17.63 11.62
N PHE A 313 2.13 17.56 11.91
CA PHE A 313 1.10 18.04 11.01
C PHE A 313 0.81 19.54 11.24
N PRO A 314 0.32 20.28 10.22
CA PRO A 314 -0.08 21.66 10.39
C PRO A 314 -1.07 21.85 11.56
N GLN A 315 -0.95 22.94 12.29
CA GLN A 315 -1.81 23.25 13.42
C GLN A 315 -3.27 23.56 13.02
N SER A 316 -3.54 23.72 11.72
CA SER A 316 -4.92 23.75 11.17
C SER A 316 -5.64 22.43 11.38
N GLU A 317 -4.91 21.32 11.33
CA GLU A 317 -5.44 19.97 11.60
C GLU A 317 -5.64 19.82 13.10
N LYS A 318 -6.89 19.82 13.55
CA LYS A 318 -7.24 19.69 14.98
C LYS A 318 -7.17 18.27 15.47
N VAL A 319 -7.38 17.33 14.56
CA VAL A 319 -7.36 15.89 14.82
C VAL A 319 -6.45 15.19 13.81
N MET A 320 -6.00 14.01 14.19
CA MET A 320 -5.26 13.10 13.33
C MET A 320 -5.73 11.66 13.58
N TYR A 321 -5.40 10.77 12.67
CA TYR A 321 -5.85 9.39 12.69
C TYR A 321 -4.71 8.46 13.15
N LEU A 322 -4.83 7.93 14.38
CA LEU A 322 -3.87 6.99 14.94
C LEU A 322 -4.05 5.60 14.32
N SER A 323 -2.94 5.00 13.93
CA SER A 323 -2.85 3.65 13.38
C SER A 323 -1.70 2.87 14.03
N GLY A 324 -1.47 1.64 13.55
CA GLY A 324 -0.32 0.83 13.96
C GLY A 324 -0.55 0.05 15.24
N THR A 325 0.54 -0.18 15.95
CA THR A 325 0.65 -1.20 17.01
C THR A 325 -0.44 -1.18 18.08
N PRO A 326 -0.82 -0.05 18.70
CA PRO A 326 -1.81 -0.07 19.80
C PRO A 326 -3.22 -0.42 19.36
N LEU A 327 -3.56 -0.16 18.08
CA LEU A 327 -4.89 -0.53 17.55
C LEU A 327 -5.13 -2.04 17.57
N HIS A 328 -4.07 -2.86 17.57
CA HIS A 328 -4.21 -4.31 17.60
C HIS A 328 -4.97 -4.78 18.82
N VAL A 329 -4.63 -4.25 19.99
CA VAL A 329 -5.33 -4.60 21.26
C VAL A 329 -6.79 -4.19 21.19
N LEU A 330 -7.09 -2.95 20.76
CA LEU A 330 -8.48 -2.49 20.63
C LEU A 330 -9.26 -3.32 19.61
N GLY A 331 -8.65 -3.61 18.46
CA GLY A 331 -9.27 -4.42 17.41
C GLY A 331 -9.59 -5.84 17.85
N ILE A 332 -8.69 -6.51 18.59
CA ILE A 332 -8.91 -7.86 19.08
C ILE A 332 -10.02 -7.89 20.16
N HIS A 333 -10.11 -6.87 21.01
CA HIS A 333 -11.23 -6.73 21.93
C HIS A 333 -12.58 -6.52 21.19
N LEU A 334 -12.59 -5.84 20.05
CA LEU A 334 -13.78 -5.75 19.19
C LEU A 334 -14.14 -7.09 18.57
N VAL A 335 -13.16 -7.85 18.10
CA VAL A 335 -13.38 -9.22 17.59
C VAL A 335 -14.02 -10.10 18.65
N GLN A 336 -13.51 -10.05 19.90
CA GLN A 336 -14.10 -10.79 21.02
C GLN A 336 -15.56 -10.36 21.26
N GLN A 337 -15.79 -9.06 21.44
CA GLN A 337 -17.12 -8.51 21.73
C GLN A 337 -18.13 -8.86 20.61
N PHE A 338 -17.70 -8.84 19.35
CA PHE A 338 -18.52 -9.21 18.22
C PHE A 338 -18.85 -10.70 18.20
N ARG A 339 -17.84 -11.56 18.43
CA ARG A 339 -18.04 -13.02 18.47
C ARG A 339 -18.84 -13.50 19.66
N GLU A 340 -18.78 -12.81 20.79
CA GLU A 340 -19.66 -13.11 21.94
C GLU A 340 -21.14 -12.91 21.62
N LYS A 341 -21.46 -11.96 20.72
CA LYS A 341 -22.85 -11.69 20.29
C LYS A 341 -23.26 -12.54 19.09
N PHE A 342 -22.41 -12.63 18.06
CA PHE A 342 -22.78 -13.19 16.75
C PHE A 342 -22.13 -14.55 16.44
N GLY A 343 -21.25 -15.05 17.30
CA GLY A 343 -20.45 -16.23 16.98
C GLY A 343 -19.54 -15.99 15.77
N ASP A 344 -19.50 -16.95 14.87
CA ASP A 344 -18.78 -16.88 13.58
C ASP A 344 -19.75 -16.69 12.39
N GLN A 345 -20.96 -16.15 12.67
CA GLN A 345 -22.01 -15.96 11.64
C GLN A 345 -21.57 -15.02 10.52
N PHE A 346 -20.83 -13.97 10.84
CA PHE A 346 -20.35 -12.98 9.90
C PHE A 346 -18.83 -13.03 9.79
N PRO A 347 -18.26 -13.05 8.57
CA PRO A 347 -16.83 -12.93 8.38
C PRO A 347 -16.31 -11.61 8.95
N ILE A 348 -15.12 -11.65 9.53
CA ILE A 348 -14.46 -10.49 10.12
C ILE A 348 -13.20 -10.20 9.33
N SER A 349 -13.21 -9.10 8.57
CA SER A 349 -12.01 -8.46 8.04
C SER A 349 -11.25 -7.76 9.18
N PHE A 350 -9.93 -7.77 9.15
CA PHE A 350 -9.14 -7.22 10.24
C PHE A 350 -7.99 -6.34 9.75
N SER A 351 -7.91 -5.12 10.27
CA SER A 351 -6.87 -4.14 9.94
C SER A 351 -6.49 -3.32 11.17
N ALA A 352 -5.66 -3.89 12.03
CA ALA A 352 -5.23 -3.21 13.24
C ALA A 352 -3.83 -3.67 13.64
N GLY A 353 -2.82 -2.87 13.34
CA GLY A 353 -1.43 -3.06 13.79
C GLY A 353 -0.84 -4.43 13.46
N ILE A 354 -1.19 -5.00 12.31
CA ILE A 354 -0.66 -6.28 11.85
C ILE A 354 0.83 -6.12 11.47
N ASP A 355 1.62 -7.09 11.92
CA ASP A 355 3.02 -7.25 11.55
C ASP A 355 3.44 -8.75 11.62
N LYS A 356 4.73 -9.02 11.42
CA LYS A 356 5.28 -10.38 11.40
C LYS A 356 5.03 -11.20 12.68
N THR A 357 4.79 -10.56 13.82
CA THR A 357 4.66 -11.26 15.11
C THR A 357 3.23 -11.65 15.45
N ASN A 358 2.24 -10.96 14.91
CA ASN A 358 0.83 -11.19 15.21
C ASN A 358 -0.01 -11.63 14.00
N PHE A 359 0.57 -11.66 12.80
CA PHE A 359 -0.14 -12.16 11.61
C PHE A 359 -0.61 -13.61 11.78
N ALA A 360 0.26 -14.48 12.28
CA ALA A 360 -0.08 -15.88 12.51
C ALA A 360 -1.20 -16.05 13.57
N ASP A 361 -1.24 -15.15 14.57
CA ASP A 361 -2.34 -15.14 15.55
C ASP A 361 -3.66 -14.71 14.90
N ALA A 362 -3.65 -13.66 14.09
CA ALA A 362 -4.82 -13.23 13.33
C ALA A 362 -5.35 -14.34 12.39
N VAL A 363 -4.46 -15.11 11.74
CA VAL A 363 -4.84 -16.30 10.95
C VAL A 363 -5.47 -17.37 11.85
N ALA A 364 -4.89 -17.64 13.03
CA ALA A 364 -5.42 -18.62 13.99
C ALA A 364 -6.81 -18.26 14.53
N LEU A 365 -7.16 -16.97 14.51
CA LEU A 365 -8.52 -16.50 14.80
C LEU A 365 -9.48 -16.64 13.62
N GLY A 366 -9.02 -17.04 12.42
CA GLY A 366 -9.84 -17.13 11.21
C GLY A 366 -10.33 -15.78 10.70
N LEU A 367 -9.55 -14.72 10.88
CA LEU A 367 -9.86 -13.40 10.33
C LEU A 367 -9.55 -13.34 8.84
N THR A 368 -10.46 -12.80 8.03
CA THR A 368 -10.31 -12.77 6.56
C THR A 368 -11.09 -11.60 5.94
N PRO A 369 -10.44 -10.72 5.16
CA PRO A 369 -9.01 -10.61 4.99
C PRO A 369 -8.30 -10.04 6.23
N ILE A 370 -6.98 -10.29 6.32
CA ILE A 370 -6.08 -9.65 7.28
C ILE A 370 -5.28 -8.61 6.50
N THR A 371 -5.58 -7.33 6.72
CA THR A 371 -4.98 -6.26 5.92
C THR A 371 -3.97 -5.43 6.71
N VAL A 372 -2.92 -4.97 6.01
CA VAL A 372 -1.79 -4.26 6.59
C VAL A 372 -1.53 -2.94 5.87
N CYS A 373 -1.24 -1.89 6.64
CA CYS A 373 -0.81 -0.59 6.13
C CYS A 373 0.47 -0.11 6.85
N SER A 374 0.35 0.25 8.13
CA SER A 374 1.42 0.93 8.90
C SER A 374 2.74 0.17 8.93
N ASP A 375 2.72 -1.17 8.96
CA ASP A 375 3.96 -1.93 8.95
C ASP A 375 4.69 -1.83 7.61
N LEU A 376 3.98 -1.75 6.49
CA LEU A 376 4.57 -1.58 5.14
C LEU A 376 5.14 -0.17 4.90
N LEU A 377 4.86 0.80 5.77
CA LEU A 377 5.46 2.14 5.72
C LEU A 377 6.81 2.21 6.46
N LYS A 378 7.22 1.14 7.14
CA LYS A 378 8.49 1.05 7.86
C LYS A 378 9.62 0.55 6.96
N VAL A 379 10.87 0.70 7.43
CA VAL A 379 12.06 0.20 6.69
C VAL A 379 11.88 -1.25 6.26
N GLY A 380 12.05 -1.50 4.99
CA GLY A 380 11.78 -2.78 4.32
C GLY A 380 10.51 -2.79 3.47
N GLY A 381 9.56 -1.87 3.70
CA GLY A 381 8.37 -1.71 2.85
C GLY A 381 7.63 -3.01 2.59
N TYR A 382 7.27 -3.26 1.35
CA TYR A 382 6.58 -4.47 0.91
C TYR A 382 7.33 -5.78 1.25
N SER A 383 8.66 -5.73 1.38
CA SER A 383 9.45 -6.93 1.74
C SER A 383 9.19 -7.45 3.16
N ARG A 384 8.52 -6.66 4.00
CA ARG A 384 8.20 -7.06 5.37
C ARG A 384 7.18 -8.19 5.43
N SER A 385 6.28 -8.28 4.47
CA SER A 385 5.23 -9.31 4.40
C SER A 385 5.79 -10.74 4.23
N SER A 386 6.94 -10.90 3.60
CA SER A 386 7.61 -12.22 3.53
C SER A 386 7.95 -12.79 4.92
N ALA A 387 8.20 -11.93 5.90
CA ALA A 387 8.46 -12.35 7.28
C ALA A 387 7.19 -12.82 8.02
N TYR A 388 6.00 -12.40 7.56
CA TYR A 388 4.71 -12.86 8.11
C TYR A 388 4.51 -14.34 7.79
N TYR A 389 4.75 -14.71 6.55
CA TYR A 389 4.68 -16.11 6.12
C TYR A 389 5.76 -16.97 6.76
N LYS A 390 6.97 -16.43 6.97
CA LYS A 390 8.03 -17.14 7.66
C LYS A 390 7.61 -17.53 9.09
N GLU A 391 6.97 -16.63 9.82
CA GLU A 391 6.46 -16.92 11.16
C GLU A 391 5.29 -17.89 11.13
N LEU A 392 4.31 -17.67 10.23
CA LEU A 392 3.18 -18.58 10.04
C LEU A 392 3.65 -20.01 9.73
N ASN A 393 4.56 -20.17 8.75
CA ASN A 393 5.12 -21.47 8.41
C ASN A 393 5.85 -22.14 9.55
N SER A 394 6.64 -21.37 10.31
CA SER A 394 7.33 -21.91 11.50
C SER A 394 6.34 -22.50 12.51
N ARG A 395 5.19 -21.85 12.70
CA ARG A 395 4.11 -22.34 13.59
C ARG A 395 3.38 -23.55 12.98
N MET A 396 3.05 -23.49 11.69
CA MET A 396 2.42 -24.60 10.98
C MET A 396 3.30 -25.87 11.02
N ASP A 397 4.61 -25.72 10.80
CA ASP A 397 5.56 -26.85 10.85
C ASP A 397 5.67 -27.45 12.25
N LYS A 398 5.71 -26.63 13.31
CA LYS A 398 5.71 -27.10 14.70
C LYS A 398 4.44 -27.89 15.06
N LEU A 399 3.31 -27.54 14.48
CA LEU A 399 2.03 -28.20 14.67
C LEU A 399 1.81 -29.37 13.72
N GLY A 400 2.70 -29.58 12.75
CA GLY A 400 2.59 -30.62 11.74
C GLY A 400 1.38 -30.46 10.82
N VAL A 401 1.08 -29.20 10.40
CA VAL A 401 -0.06 -28.89 9.52
C VAL A 401 0.41 -28.19 8.25
N SER A 402 -0.39 -28.32 7.19
CA SER A 402 -0.07 -27.79 5.86
C SER A 402 -1.09 -26.81 5.29
N ASP A 403 -2.26 -26.68 5.94
CA ASP A 403 -3.37 -25.82 5.52
C ASP A 403 -3.87 -24.93 6.67
N ILE A 404 -4.62 -23.86 6.32
CA ILE A 404 -5.07 -22.84 7.27
C ILE A 404 -6.13 -23.38 8.23
N GLU A 405 -7.05 -24.23 7.79
CA GLU A 405 -8.10 -24.78 8.69
C GLU A 405 -7.47 -25.64 9.77
N SER A 406 -6.56 -26.53 9.39
CA SER A 406 -5.77 -27.34 10.32
C SER A 406 -4.93 -26.49 11.29
N TYR A 407 -4.40 -25.38 10.79
CA TYR A 407 -3.67 -24.42 11.63
C TYR A 407 -4.59 -23.78 12.67
N ILE A 408 -5.77 -23.27 12.27
CA ILE A 408 -6.76 -22.68 13.20
C ILE A 408 -7.14 -23.68 14.29
N LEU A 409 -7.40 -24.93 13.90
CA LEU A 409 -7.80 -25.99 14.85
C LEU A 409 -6.72 -26.27 15.90
N LYS A 410 -5.43 -26.22 15.53
CA LYS A 410 -4.33 -26.60 16.45
C LYS A 410 -3.63 -25.44 17.14
N ALA A 411 -3.79 -24.20 16.66
CA ALA A 411 -2.95 -23.06 17.06
C ALA A 411 -2.90 -22.80 18.57
N TYR A 412 -4.01 -22.90 19.26
CA TYR A 412 -4.13 -22.63 20.70
C TYR A 412 -4.51 -23.86 21.54
N GLY A 413 -4.59 -25.05 20.94
CA GLY A 413 -4.95 -26.26 21.64
C GLY A 413 -6.41 -26.37 22.07
N ASN A 414 -7.28 -25.53 21.53
CA ASN A 414 -8.71 -25.46 21.93
C ASN A 414 -9.61 -26.47 21.19
N ALA A 415 -9.07 -27.26 20.27
CA ALA A 415 -9.88 -28.10 19.39
C ALA A 415 -10.70 -29.19 20.12
N GLU A 416 -10.13 -29.82 21.16
CA GLU A 416 -10.87 -30.83 21.97
C GLU A 416 -12.00 -30.19 22.75
N GLN A 417 -11.74 -29.06 23.43
CA GLN A 417 -12.77 -28.33 24.16
C GLN A 417 -13.91 -27.88 23.23
N ALA A 418 -13.60 -27.46 22.04
CA ALA A 418 -14.61 -27.11 21.02
C ALA A 418 -15.47 -28.32 20.64
N LEU A 419 -14.88 -29.50 20.47
CA LEU A 419 -15.65 -30.73 20.20
C LEU A 419 -16.58 -31.09 21.38
N GLU A 420 -16.14 -30.92 22.63
CA GLU A 420 -16.97 -31.14 23.80
C GLU A 420 -18.13 -30.14 23.85
N ASN A 421 -17.88 -28.87 23.53
CA ASN A 421 -18.90 -27.81 23.51
C ASN A 421 -20.00 -28.11 22.49
N ILE A 422 -19.66 -28.47 21.25
CA ILE A 422 -20.64 -28.78 20.21
C ILE A 422 -21.40 -30.09 20.51
N ALA A 423 -20.74 -31.10 21.09
CA ALA A 423 -21.37 -32.35 21.49
C ALA A 423 -22.38 -32.15 22.63
N SER A 424 -22.10 -31.25 23.59
CA SER A 424 -23.03 -30.94 24.71
C SER A 424 -24.12 -29.92 24.33
N GLY A 425 -23.89 -29.12 23.27
CA GLY A 425 -24.78 -28.03 22.84
C GLY A 425 -25.92 -28.42 21.91
N GLY A 426 -26.19 -29.71 21.67
CA GLY A 426 -27.36 -30.17 20.91
C GLY A 426 -27.06 -30.99 19.63
N VAL A 427 -25.82 -31.39 19.43
CA VAL A 427 -25.50 -32.45 18.46
C VAL A 427 -26.06 -33.76 19.04
N ASN A 428 -26.91 -34.45 18.27
CA ASN A 428 -27.49 -35.72 18.73
C ASN A 428 -26.35 -36.71 19.01
N THR A 429 -26.26 -37.17 20.29
CA THR A 429 -25.23 -38.10 20.75
C THR A 429 -25.42 -39.53 20.19
N SER A 430 -26.35 -39.73 19.26
CA SER A 430 -26.61 -41.02 18.61
C SER A 430 -26.71 -40.89 17.08
N GLY A 431 -26.19 -41.87 16.36
CA GLY A 431 -26.27 -41.93 14.89
C GLY A 431 -25.09 -41.29 14.15
N THR A 432 -25.36 -40.72 12.97
CA THR A 432 -24.35 -40.19 12.04
C THR A 432 -23.59 -38.96 12.61
N GLU A 433 -24.22 -38.14 13.42
CA GLU A 433 -23.58 -36.96 14.06
C GLU A 433 -22.52 -37.38 15.07
N ALA A 434 -22.84 -38.37 15.93
CA ALA A 434 -21.86 -38.92 16.87
C ALA A 434 -20.66 -39.55 16.17
N ALA A 435 -20.91 -40.25 15.03
CA ALA A 435 -19.85 -40.87 14.23
C ALA A 435 -18.94 -39.78 13.59
N ALA A 436 -19.50 -38.64 13.16
CA ALA A 436 -18.72 -37.54 12.62
C ALA A 436 -17.84 -36.87 13.70
N VAL A 437 -18.39 -36.60 14.90
CA VAL A 437 -17.61 -36.07 16.03
C VAL A 437 -16.49 -37.06 16.47
N ASP A 438 -16.76 -38.35 16.50
CA ASP A 438 -15.73 -39.37 16.80
C ASP A 438 -14.65 -39.42 15.73
N ALA A 439 -15.00 -39.26 14.46
CA ALA A 439 -14.04 -39.20 13.37
C ALA A 439 -13.12 -37.97 13.50
N LEU A 440 -13.68 -36.80 13.83
CA LEU A 440 -12.91 -35.57 14.09
C LEU A 440 -11.97 -35.74 15.28
N ARG A 441 -12.43 -36.35 16.38
CA ARG A 441 -11.59 -36.61 17.56
C ARG A 441 -10.42 -37.56 17.23
N LYS A 442 -10.67 -38.63 16.51
CA LYS A 442 -9.61 -39.54 16.05
C LYS A 442 -8.60 -38.84 15.14
N THR A 443 -9.06 -37.89 14.33
CA THR A 443 -8.18 -37.12 13.44
C THR A 443 -7.28 -36.16 14.24
N LEU A 444 -7.78 -35.57 15.34
CA LEU A 444 -6.96 -34.78 16.26
C LEU A 444 -5.80 -35.60 16.84
N GLU A 445 -6.07 -36.85 17.23
CA GLU A 445 -5.06 -37.75 17.80
C GLU A 445 -4.03 -38.21 16.76
N ASN A 446 -4.45 -38.52 15.56
CA ASN A 446 -3.62 -39.18 14.54
C ASN A 446 -2.97 -38.20 13.54
N GLY A 447 -3.41 -36.97 13.47
CA GLY A 447 -3.01 -35.99 12.47
C GLY A 447 -3.67 -36.23 11.10
N GLY A 448 -3.49 -35.28 10.19
CA GLY A 448 -4.00 -35.34 8.80
C GLY A 448 -4.70 -34.04 8.39
N GLU A 449 -5.20 -34.01 7.16
CA GLU A 449 -6.06 -32.94 6.66
C GLU A 449 -7.47 -33.17 7.24
N PHE A 450 -7.83 -32.36 8.24
CA PHE A 450 -9.05 -32.59 9.05
C PHE A 450 -10.32 -32.66 8.21
N ARG A 451 -10.52 -31.72 7.29
CA ARG A 451 -11.70 -31.68 6.42
C ARG A 451 -11.84 -32.94 5.57
N LYS A 452 -10.74 -33.40 4.99
CA LYS A 452 -10.69 -34.59 4.13
C LYS A 452 -10.91 -35.90 4.91
N VAL A 453 -10.19 -36.05 6.03
CA VAL A 453 -10.30 -37.26 6.87
C VAL A 453 -11.66 -37.37 7.54
N ALA A 454 -12.27 -36.24 7.88
CA ALA A 454 -13.62 -36.23 8.43
C ALA A 454 -14.73 -36.54 7.40
N GLY A 455 -14.37 -36.66 6.10
CA GLY A 455 -15.36 -36.83 5.03
C GLY A 455 -16.20 -35.57 4.76
N ALA A 456 -15.81 -34.42 5.29
CA ALA A 456 -16.57 -33.17 5.17
C ALA A 456 -16.65 -32.61 3.72
N GLN A 457 -15.84 -33.12 2.81
CA GLN A 457 -15.91 -32.81 1.38
C GLN A 457 -16.98 -33.62 0.63
N GLU A 458 -17.35 -34.80 1.15
CA GLU A 458 -18.20 -35.76 0.47
C GLU A 458 -19.62 -35.82 1.08
N GLU A 459 -19.74 -35.61 2.41
CA GLU A 459 -20.97 -35.74 3.16
C GLU A 459 -21.46 -34.42 3.75
N PRO A 460 -22.65 -33.88 3.37
CA PRO A 460 -23.15 -32.59 3.83
C PRO A 460 -23.22 -32.46 5.36
N LEU A 461 -23.63 -33.50 6.08
CA LEU A 461 -23.73 -33.51 7.53
C LEU A 461 -22.35 -33.43 8.19
N ALA A 462 -21.37 -34.16 7.66
CA ALA A 462 -20.00 -34.10 8.15
C ALA A 462 -19.39 -32.71 7.94
N ASN A 463 -19.68 -32.07 6.81
CA ASN A 463 -19.28 -30.69 6.54
C ASN A 463 -19.92 -29.71 7.54
N GLU A 464 -21.22 -29.82 7.82
CA GLU A 464 -21.90 -28.97 8.81
C GLU A 464 -21.29 -29.08 10.21
N ILE A 465 -20.96 -30.31 10.64
CA ILE A 465 -20.31 -30.54 11.93
C ILE A 465 -18.88 -29.96 11.96
N PHE A 466 -18.15 -30.13 10.85
CA PHE A 466 -16.82 -29.56 10.72
C PHE A 466 -16.84 -28.02 10.81
N GLU A 467 -17.77 -27.36 10.10
CA GLU A 467 -17.93 -25.90 10.17
C GLU A 467 -18.31 -25.41 11.58
N LYS A 468 -19.22 -26.13 12.27
CA LYS A 468 -19.55 -25.82 13.66
C LYS A 468 -18.34 -25.95 14.58
N TRP A 469 -17.54 -26.98 14.39
CA TRP A 469 -16.31 -27.19 15.15
C TRP A 469 -15.29 -26.07 14.90
N LEU A 470 -15.03 -25.78 13.64
CA LEU A 470 -14.10 -24.70 13.26
C LEU A 470 -14.54 -23.34 13.80
N SER A 471 -15.85 -23.05 13.75
CA SER A 471 -16.45 -21.85 14.32
C SER A 471 -16.23 -21.77 15.84
N GLU A 472 -16.50 -22.85 16.57
CA GLU A 472 -16.30 -22.90 18.02
C GLU A 472 -14.83 -22.75 18.41
N VAL A 473 -13.90 -23.34 17.61
CA VAL A 473 -12.46 -23.16 17.83
C VAL A 473 -12.05 -21.70 17.66
N LYS A 474 -12.54 -21.02 16.63
CA LYS A 474 -12.26 -19.58 16.42
C LYS A 474 -12.72 -18.72 17.60
N LEU A 475 -13.86 -19.04 18.22
CA LEU A 475 -14.36 -18.36 19.43
C LEU A 475 -13.41 -18.57 20.61
N LEU A 476 -13.02 -19.81 20.86
CA LEU A 476 -12.12 -20.15 21.96
C LEU A 476 -10.72 -19.57 21.75
N ASN A 477 -10.18 -19.64 20.53
CA ASN A 477 -8.91 -19.02 20.17
C ASN A 477 -8.94 -17.51 20.41
N THR A 478 -10.06 -16.85 20.08
CA THR A 478 -10.24 -15.40 20.32
C THR A 478 -10.17 -15.09 21.82
N LYS A 479 -10.84 -15.84 22.66
CA LYS A 479 -10.81 -15.66 24.12
C LYS A 479 -9.39 -15.82 24.67
N THR A 480 -8.70 -16.89 24.25
CA THR A 480 -7.31 -17.12 24.67
C THR A 480 -6.39 -15.96 24.25
N TYR A 481 -6.51 -15.51 22.99
CA TYR A 481 -5.62 -14.47 22.46
C TYR A 481 -5.88 -13.08 23.07
N VAL A 482 -7.12 -12.74 23.41
CA VAL A 482 -7.44 -11.45 24.06
C VAL A 482 -6.70 -11.32 25.40
N ASP A 483 -6.69 -12.38 26.21
CA ASP A 483 -5.98 -12.40 27.49
C ASP A 483 -4.47 -12.23 27.30
N GLU A 484 -3.91 -12.88 26.29
CA GLU A 484 -2.49 -12.79 25.98
C GLU A 484 -2.09 -11.41 25.45
N VAL A 485 -2.81 -10.89 24.45
CA VAL A 485 -2.45 -9.66 23.72
C VAL A 485 -2.49 -8.43 24.62
N THR A 486 -3.42 -8.39 25.57
CA THR A 486 -3.62 -7.27 26.49
C THR A 486 -2.42 -7.08 27.44
N THR A 487 -1.69 -8.16 27.73
CA THR A 487 -0.52 -8.13 28.62
C THR A 487 0.82 -7.99 27.91
N GLN A 488 0.84 -8.01 26.58
CA GLN A 488 2.08 -7.94 25.81
C GLN A 488 2.68 -6.53 25.79
N ALA A 489 3.87 -6.37 26.38
CA ALA A 489 4.59 -5.10 26.46
C ALA A 489 4.84 -4.45 25.09
N ARG A 490 4.89 -5.21 23.98
CA ARG A 490 5.13 -4.66 22.64
C ARG A 490 4.08 -3.65 22.17
N TYR A 491 2.89 -3.67 22.74
CA TYR A 491 1.80 -2.75 22.39
C TYR A 491 1.79 -1.46 23.22
N THR A 492 2.60 -1.40 24.30
CA THR A 492 2.65 -0.24 25.20
C THR A 492 3.39 0.96 24.58
N LEU A 493 3.09 2.15 25.08
CA LEU A 493 3.80 3.38 24.74
C LEU A 493 5.31 3.24 24.96
N GLU A 494 5.74 2.63 26.04
CA GLU A 494 7.18 2.44 26.37
C GLU A 494 7.95 1.79 25.19
N LYS A 495 7.35 0.83 24.50
CA LYS A 495 7.98 0.12 23.37
C LYS A 495 7.79 0.83 22.04
N ASN A 496 6.89 1.79 21.94
CA ASN A 496 6.52 2.47 20.69
C ASN A 496 6.79 3.98 20.73
N SER A 497 7.52 4.50 21.72
CA SER A 497 7.80 5.94 21.88
C SER A 497 9.08 6.44 21.21
N ASN A 498 9.94 5.52 20.74
CA ASN A 498 11.25 5.89 20.21
C ASN A 498 11.20 6.15 18.69
N PRO A 499 11.44 7.40 18.24
CA PRO A 499 11.50 7.69 16.81
C PRO A 499 12.74 7.08 16.14
N PRO A 500 12.75 6.96 14.80
CA PRO A 500 13.96 6.62 14.06
C PRO A 500 15.11 7.56 14.37
N ARG A 501 16.32 6.99 14.46
CA ARG A 501 17.51 7.76 14.86
C ARG A 501 17.96 8.69 13.74
N LYS A 502 18.15 9.99 14.06
CA LYS A 502 18.78 11.01 13.23
C LYS A 502 20.25 11.17 13.61
N VAL A 503 21.07 11.60 12.64
CA VAL A 503 22.52 11.85 12.86
C VAL A 503 22.84 13.34 13.06
N GLY A 504 21.87 14.23 12.81
CA GLY A 504 21.99 15.67 13.05
C GLY A 504 22.69 16.46 11.93
N THR A 505 22.80 15.85 10.73
CA THR A 505 23.23 16.53 9.51
C THR A 505 22.03 16.79 8.61
N THR A 506 22.12 17.84 7.77
CA THR A 506 21.09 18.16 6.77
C THR A 506 21.51 17.64 5.41
N LEU A 507 20.58 17.08 4.67
CA LEU A 507 20.80 16.62 3.30
C LEU A 507 21.21 17.77 2.37
N GLU A 508 22.14 17.48 1.46
CA GLU A 508 22.48 18.31 0.31
C GLU A 508 22.26 17.53 -1.00
N LEU A 509 22.30 18.20 -2.14
CA LEU A 509 21.96 17.62 -3.45
C LEU A 509 22.72 16.30 -3.72
N PHE A 510 24.03 16.28 -3.51
CA PHE A 510 24.91 15.14 -3.78
C PHE A 510 25.58 14.55 -2.51
N ASP A 511 25.11 14.93 -1.36
CA ASP A 511 25.56 14.38 -0.08
C ASP A 511 24.49 13.44 0.47
N CYS A 512 24.68 12.14 0.26
CA CYS A 512 23.77 11.09 0.72
C CYS A 512 24.59 9.97 1.38
N LEU A 513 24.16 9.52 2.55
CA LEU A 513 24.76 8.38 3.25
C LEU A 513 24.59 7.05 2.50
N THR A 514 23.79 7.02 1.43
CA THR A 514 23.49 5.81 0.64
C THR A 514 23.06 4.62 1.51
N CYS A 515 22.17 4.87 2.46
CA CYS A 515 21.62 3.86 3.36
C CYS A 515 20.36 3.18 2.81
N ASP A 516 19.82 3.67 1.68
CA ASP A 516 18.69 3.17 0.88
C ASP A 516 17.35 3.02 1.62
N LYS A 517 17.22 3.55 2.83
CA LYS A 517 16.00 3.41 3.62
C LYS A 517 14.79 4.11 3.00
N CYS A 518 15.01 5.23 2.29
CA CYS A 518 13.96 6.03 1.67
C CYS A 518 13.27 5.32 0.48
N ILE A 519 13.94 4.38 -0.17
CA ILE A 519 13.38 3.61 -1.28
C ILE A 519 12.21 2.73 -0.77
N PRO A 520 12.42 1.71 0.07
CA PRO A 520 11.36 0.79 0.45
C PRO A 520 10.28 1.39 1.37
N VAL A 521 10.53 2.53 2.03
CA VAL A 521 9.49 3.18 2.85
C VAL A 521 8.56 4.07 2.03
N CYS A 522 8.91 4.35 0.77
CA CYS A 522 8.03 5.03 -0.16
C CYS A 522 7.02 4.02 -0.73
N PRO A 523 5.72 4.12 -0.41
CA PRO A 523 4.75 3.17 -0.93
C PRO A 523 4.59 3.27 -2.45
N ASN A 524 4.84 4.44 -3.03
CA ASN A 524 4.59 4.74 -4.44
C ASN A 524 5.81 4.49 -5.35
N ASP A 525 6.92 4.02 -4.80
CA ASP A 525 8.15 3.81 -5.56
C ASP A 525 8.70 5.11 -6.21
N ALA A 526 8.56 6.23 -5.50
CA ALA A 526 9.02 7.52 -6.00
C ALA A 526 10.53 7.75 -5.78
N ASN A 527 11.14 7.10 -4.79
CA ASN A 527 12.57 7.24 -4.51
C ASN A 527 13.35 6.05 -5.10
N PHE A 528 14.42 6.32 -5.81
CA PHE A 528 15.23 5.30 -6.47
C PHE A 528 16.72 5.62 -6.42
N ALA A 529 17.56 4.63 -6.69
CA ALA A 529 19.00 4.82 -6.83
C ALA A 529 19.34 5.27 -8.24
N LEU A 530 20.01 6.42 -8.36
CA LEU A 530 20.50 6.98 -9.62
C LEU A 530 22.02 6.82 -9.69
N ASN A 531 22.52 6.02 -10.62
CA ASN A 531 23.94 5.85 -10.84
C ASN A 531 24.53 7.12 -11.43
N ILE A 532 25.53 7.69 -10.77
CA ILE A 532 26.24 8.87 -11.25
C ILE A 532 27.75 8.60 -11.36
N PRO A 533 28.44 9.24 -12.33
CA PRO A 533 29.87 9.07 -12.48
C PRO A 533 30.61 9.58 -11.21
N GLN A 534 31.44 8.74 -10.61
CA GLN A 534 32.38 9.18 -9.58
C GLN A 534 33.54 9.93 -10.22
N GLY A 535 34.02 10.97 -9.57
CA GLY A 535 35.16 11.72 -10.03
C GLY A 535 35.10 13.19 -9.70
N GLU A 536 36.00 13.92 -10.30
CA GLU A 536 36.09 15.36 -10.20
C GLU A 536 35.93 15.98 -11.60
N THR A 537 34.90 16.83 -11.74
CA THR A 537 34.60 17.53 -13.01
C THR A 537 35.04 18.98 -12.87
N GLU A 538 35.85 19.47 -13.83
CA GLU A 538 36.25 20.88 -13.89
C GLU A 538 35.04 21.74 -14.21
N ILE A 539 34.79 22.78 -13.44
CA ILE A 539 33.71 23.74 -13.62
C ILE A 539 34.30 25.07 -14.10
N LEU A 540 33.96 25.46 -15.34
CA LEU A 540 34.40 26.71 -15.91
C LEU A 540 33.45 27.85 -15.52
N GLU A 541 34.06 29.02 -15.28
CA GLU A 541 33.33 30.29 -15.13
C GLU A 541 33.75 31.24 -16.23
N PHE A 542 32.77 31.80 -16.91
CA PHE A 542 32.98 32.73 -18.04
C PHE A 542 32.51 34.14 -17.70
N GLU A 543 33.21 35.11 -18.26
CA GLU A 543 32.83 36.51 -18.22
C GLU A 543 32.88 37.11 -19.62
N ASN A 544 31.80 37.82 -20.02
CA ASN A 544 31.78 38.58 -21.23
C ASN A 544 32.17 40.05 -20.92
N ASN A 545 33.20 40.54 -21.54
CA ASN A 545 33.69 41.91 -21.40
C ASN A 545 33.89 42.57 -22.77
N LYS A 546 34.38 43.82 -22.82
CA LYS A 546 34.57 44.58 -24.07
C LYS A 546 35.48 43.86 -25.08
N SER A 547 36.31 42.94 -24.68
CA SER A 547 37.19 42.12 -25.52
C SER A 547 36.63 40.76 -25.89
N GLY A 548 35.40 40.47 -25.50
CA GLY A 548 34.72 39.18 -25.72
C GLY A 548 34.70 38.26 -24.52
N TRP A 549 34.35 37.02 -24.74
CA TRP A 549 34.27 36.00 -23.70
C TRP A 549 35.65 35.52 -23.23
N SER A 550 35.81 35.28 -21.98
CA SER A 550 37.06 34.72 -21.40
C SER A 550 36.76 33.86 -20.17
N VAL A 551 37.56 32.80 -19.96
CA VAL A 551 37.53 31.99 -18.71
C VAL A 551 38.10 32.83 -17.57
N LYS A 552 37.38 32.94 -16.47
CA LYS A 552 37.76 33.72 -15.29
C LYS A 552 38.18 32.86 -14.11
N ALA A 553 37.53 31.76 -13.92
CA ALA A 553 37.82 30.84 -12.84
C ALA A 553 37.64 29.39 -13.30
N LYS A 554 38.29 28.50 -12.56
CA LYS A 554 38.11 27.05 -12.67
C LYS A 554 37.87 26.52 -11.26
N ASN A 555 36.71 25.96 -11.06
CA ASN A 555 36.32 25.26 -9.85
C ASN A 555 36.22 23.76 -10.13
N SER A 556 35.87 22.96 -9.16
CA SER A 556 35.57 21.54 -9.39
C SER A 556 34.35 21.11 -8.65
N LEU A 557 33.62 20.17 -9.26
CA LEU A 557 32.57 19.39 -8.61
C LEU A 557 33.09 17.99 -8.39
N LYS A 558 33.21 17.60 -7.11
CA LYS A 558 33.70 16.28 -6.73
C LYS A 558 32.52 15.39 -6.26
N LEU A 559 32.37 14.24 -6.89
CA LEU A 559 31.38 13.24 -6.53
C LEU A 559 32.08 11.99 -6.01
N GLU A 560 31.85 11.68 -4.74
CA GLU A 560 32.53 10.56 -4.07
C GLU A 560 31.72 9.25 -4.14
N LYS A 561 30.41 9.34 -4.27
CA LYS A 561 29.52 8.18 -4.30
C LYS A 561 29.20 7.79 -5.74
N LYS A 562 29.12 6.49 -6.02
CA LYS A 562 28.80 5.96 -7.36
C LYS A 562 27.30 6.08 -7.73
N TYR A 563 26.43 6.30 -6.74
CA TYR A 563 25.02 6.57 -6.94
C TYR A 563 24.53 7.56 -5.89
N GLN A 564 23.42 8.19 -6.19
CA GLN A 564 22.65 9.06 -5.32
C GLN A 564 21.21 8.56 -5.26
N ILE A 565 20.47 8.96 -4.23
CA ILE A 565 19.03 8.80 -4.25
C ILE A 565 18.44 9.92 -5.12
N ALA A 566 17.52 9.56 -5.97
CA ALA A 566 16.70 10.48 -6.75
C ALA A 566 15.21 10.27 -6.42
N ASN A 567 14.39 11.22 -6.85
CA ASN A 567 12.95 11.18 -6.66
C ASN A 567 12.23 11.39 -7.99
N PHE A 568 11.24 10.57 -8.29
CA PHE A 568 10.36 10.77 -9.43
C PHE A 568 9.11 11.52 -8.97
N ALA A 569 8.94 12.74 -9.44
CA ALA A 569 7.95 13.69 -8.96
C ALA A 569 6.52 13.18 -9.12
N ASP A 570 6.22 12.55 -10.26
CA ASP A 570 4.88 12.09 -10.60
C ASP A 570 4.34 11.00 -9.65
N PHE A 571 5.25 10.26 -8.99
CA PHE A 571 4.92 9.26 -7.99
C PHE A 571 5.00 9.78 -6.55
N CYS A 572 5.46 11.01 -6.34
CA CYS A 572 5.71 11.57 -5.03
C CYS A 572 4.56 12.45 -4.56
N ASN A 573 3.77 11.97 -3.61
CA ASN A 573 2.71 12.75 -2.94
C ASN A 573 3.21 13.60 -1.76
N GLU A 574 4.52 13.72 -1.56
CA GLU A 574 5.12 14.50 -0.47
C GLU A 574 4.59 14.13 0.94
N CYS A 575 4.26 12.85 1.16
CA CYS A 575 3.69 12.37 2.43
C CYS A 575 4.62 12.52 3.64
N GLY A 576 5.92 12.72 3.44
CA GLY A 576 6.92 12.91 4.50
C GLY A 576 7.54 11.61 5.04
N ASN A 577 7.03 10.44 4.68
CA ASN A 577 7.48 9.18 5.28
C ASN A 577 8.98 8.88 5.06
N CYS A 578 9.52 9.20 3.90
CA CYS A 578 10.94 8.98 3.60
C CYS A 578 11.87 9.88 4.43
N ASP A 579 11.43 11.09 4.82
CA ASP A 579 12.20 11.95 5.71
C ASP A 579 12.30 11.36 7.12
N ILE A 580 11.19 10.82 7.65
CA ILE A 580 11.18 10.18 8.98
C ILE A 580 12.27 9.11 9.10
N PHE A 581 12.45 8.27 8.08
CA PHE A 581 13.43 7.18 8.11
C PHE A 581 14.80 7.56 7.56
N CYS A 582 14.95 8.72 6.91
CA CYS A 582 16.25 9.25 6.54
C CYS A 582 17.06 9.58 7.82
N PRO A 583 18.33 9.15 7.92
CA PRO A 583 19.18 9.55 9.05
C PRO A 583 19.48 11.05 9.11
N GLU A 584 19.39 11.75 7.97
CA GLU A 584 19.63 13.18 7.82
C GLU A 584 18.31 13.95 7.73
N ASP A 585 18.34 15.23 8.08
CA ASP A 585 17.17 16.11 8.05
C ASP A 585 17.02 16.78 6.69
N GLY A 586 15.77 17.16 6.33
CA GLY A 586 15.44 17.96 5.14
C GLY A 586 14.65 17.25 4.05
N GLY A 587 14.45 15.96 4.17
CA GLY A 587 13.59 15.16 3.29
C GLY A 587 14.21 14.78 1.94
N PRO A 588 14.42 13.50 1.66
CA PRO A 588 14.95 13.05 0.37
C PRO A 588 14.14 13.56 -0.83
N PHE A 589 12.82 13.59 -0.71
CA PHE A 589 11.91 14.04 -1.76
C PHE A 589 12.02 15.56 -2.08
N LEU A 590 12.63 16.36 -1.20
CA LEU A 590 12.83 17.79 -1.41
C LEU A 590 14.24 18.14 -1.90
N LEU A 591 15.26 17.46 -1.33
CA LEU A 591 16.66 17.87 -1.45
C LEU A 591 17.49 16.97 -2.38
N LYS A 592 16.94 15.85 -2.86
CA LYS A 592 17.64 14.99 -3.83
C LYS A 592 17.19 15.30 -5.27
N PRO A 593 17.97 14.90 -6.29
CA PRO A 593 17.58 15.11 -7.68
C PRO A 593 16.16 14.64 -7.93
N ARG A 594 15.31 15.57 -8.39
CA ARG A 594 13.89 15.32 -8.64
C ARG A 594 13.62 15.36 -10.13
N PHE A 595 12.99 14.32 -10.67
CA PHE A 595 12.67 14.20 -12.07
C PHE A 595 11.16 14.29 -12.28
N PHE A 596 10.75 15.08 -13.26
CA PHE A 596 9.36 15.23 -13.68
C PHE A 596 9.13 14.43 -14.97
N GLY A 597 7.97 13.76 -15.07
CA GLY A 597 7.63 12.92 -16.21
C GLY A 597 7.20 13.71 -17.46
N SER A 598 6.84 14.99 -17.31
CA SER A 598 6.45 15.85 -18.43
C SER A 598 6.87 17.30 -18.22
N LEU A 599 6.91 18.08 -19.31
CA LEU A 599 7.13 19.53 -19.24
C LEU A 599 5.98 20.23 -18.53
N GLU A 600 4.76 19.72 -18.68
CA GLU A 600 3.57 20.25 -18.03
C GLU A 600 3.70 20.14 -16.51
N THR A 601 4.04 18.97 -15.99
CA THR A 601 4.25 18.77 -14.55
C THR A 601 5.43 19.57 -14.01
N PHE A 602 6.53 19.66 -14.76
CA PHE A 602 7.65 20.52 -14.39
C PHE A 602 7.24 22.01 -14.26
N GLN A 603 6.37 22.51 -15.14
CA GLN A 603 5.88 23.88 -15.09
C GLN A 603 4.84 24.09 -13.98
N GLU A 604 3.93 23.15 -13.78
CA GLU A 604 2.91 23.22 -12.74
C GLU A 604 3.53 23.25 -11.34
N PHE A 605 4.51 22.41 -11.08
CA PHE A 605 5.25 22.37 -9.82
C PHE A 605 6.40 23.40 -9.77
N SER A 606 6.15 24.63 -10.22
CA SER A 606 7.15 25.70 -10.32
C SER A 606 7.82 26.11 -8.99
N HIS A 607 7.23 25.73 -7.85
CA HIS A 607 7.78 25.95 -6.50
C HIS A 607 8.78 24.87 -6.05
N ARG A 608 9.03 23.85 -6.88
CA ARG A 608 9.97 22.75 -6.60
C ARG A 608 11.14 22.76 -7.58
N ASP A 609 12.34 22.59 -7.06
CA ASP A 609 13.54 22.35 -7.87
C ASP A 609 13.51 20.95 -8.49
N GLY A 610 14.19 20.75 -9.62
CA GLY A 610 14.27 19.46 -10.28
C GLY A 610 14.57 19.56 -11.76
N PHE A 611 14.34 18.45 -12.46
CA PHE A 611 14.75 18.25 -13.85
C PHE A 611 13.58 17.68 -14.66
N TYR A 612 13.45 18.16 -15.90
CA TYR A 612 12.70 17.50 -16.95
C TYR A 612 13.62 17.25 -18.14
N ILE A 613 13.66 16.01 -18.61
CA ILE A 613 14.51 15.57 -19.71
C ILE A 613 13.59 15.19 -20.87
N GLU A 614 13.65 15.99 -21.94
CA GLU A 614 12.91 15.73 -23.16
C GLU A 614 13.76 14.81 -24.06
N SER A 615 13.33 13.54 -24.19
CA SER A 615 13.91 12.60 -25.14
C SER A 615 13.22 12.72 -26.48
N VAL A 616 14.00 13.00 -27.55
CA VAL A 616 13.48 13.00 -28.91
C VAL A 616 13.82 11.67 -29.57
N GLU A 617 12.81 10.86 -29.88
CA GLU A 617 12.93 9.55 -30.53
C GLU A 617 13.35 9.61 -32.00
N THR A 618 13.82 10.76 -32.52
CA THR A 618 14.22 10.89 -33.91
C THR A 618 15.73 10.76 -34.10
N SER A 619 16.12 10.31 -35.28
CA SER A 619 17.50 10.16 -35.76
C SER A 619 18.36 11.44 -35.72
N ALA A 620 17.82 12.57 -35.28
CA ALA A 620 18.53 13.78 -34.94
C ALA A 620 18.99 13.66 -33.49
N GLN A 621 20.30 13.80 -33.27
CA GLN A 621 20.92 13.87 -31.94
C GLN A 621 20.49 15.15 -31.19
N GLU A 622 19.21 15.32 -30.95
CA GLU A 622 18.65 16.47 -30.25
C GLU A 622 18.17 16.03 -28.88
N SER A 623 18.58 16.73 -27.83
CA SER A 623 18.07 16.54 -26.48
C SER A 623 17.91 17.90 -25.82
N THR A 624 16.85 18.02 -25.01
CA THR A 624 16.60 19.22 -24.21
C THR A 624 16.45 18.81 -22.73
N VAL A 625 17.15 19.53 -21.86
CA VAL A 625 17.01 19.41 -20.41
C VAL A 625 16.51 20.73 -19.85
N PHE A 626 15.47 20.68 -19.10
CA PHE A 626 15.00 21.80 -18.27
C PHE A 626 15.35 21.50 -16.82
N SER A 627 15.78 22.52 -16.10
CA SER A 627 16.03 22.38 -14.67
C SER A 627 15.66 23.62 -13.88
N ARG A 628 15.44 23.44 -12.59
CA ARG A 628 15.25 24.51 -11.64
C ARG A 628 16.19 24.31 -10.46
N PHE A 629 16.97 25.34 -10.13
CA PHE A 629 17.88 25.38 -9.00
C PHE A 629 17.61 26.67 -8.22
N ASP A 630 17.32 26.56 -6.95
CA ASP A 630 16.94 27.68 -6.07
C ASP A 630 15.85 28.57 -6.70
N GLY A 631 14.83 27.93 -7.30
CA GLY A 631 13.73 28.57 -7.99
C GLY A 631 14.08 29.26 -9.30
N LYS A 632 15.31 29.13 -9.82
CA LYS A 632 15.76 29.70 -11.08
C LYS A 632 15.79 28.65 -12.18
N GLU A 633 15.18 28.96 -13.32
CA GLU A 633 15.07 28.03 -14.44
C GLU A 633 16.27 28.12 -15.38
N TYR A 634 16.70 26.96 -15.83
CA TYR A 634 17.78 26.78 -16.79
C TYR A 634 17.33 25.80 -17.88
N ARG A 635 17.84 26.02 -19.11
CA ARG A 635 17.58 25.13 -20.22
C ARG A 635 18.87 24.83 -20.96
N VAL A 636 19.10 23.57 -21.28
CA VAL A 636 20.17 23.11 -22.16
C VAL A 636 19.53 22.38 -23.33
N SER A 637 19.82 22.78 -24.56
CA SER A 637 19.47 22.02 -25.76
C SER A 637 20.73 21.73 -26.59
N GLU A 638 20.85 20.48 -27.02
CA GLU A 638 21.97 20.00 -27.82
C GLU A 638 21.52 19.58 -29.22
N THR A 639 22.27 19.99 -30.24
CA THR A 639 22.10 19.53 -31.63
C THR A 639 23.49 19.20 -32.18
N GLY A 640 23.81 17.92 -32.27
CA GLY A 640 25.16 17.47 -32.64
C GLY A 640 26.22 17.94 -31.63
N ASN A 641 27.15 18.82 -32.09
CA ASN A 641 28.20 19.37 -31.24
C ASN A 641 27.87 20.78 -30.68
N THR A 642 26.73 21.32 -31.04
CA THR A 642 26.30 22.67 -30.63
C THR A 642 25.42 22.56 -29.38
N VAL A 643 25.74 23.36 -28.37
CA VAL A 643 24.99 23.49 -27.14
C VAL A 643 24.43 24.90 -27.02
N ASN A 644 23.13 25.02 -26.80
CA ASN A 644 22.49 26.24 -26.36
C ASN A 644 22.20 26.11 -24.88
N TYR A 645 22.68 27.03 -24.06
CA TYR A 645 22.51 27.05 -22.62
C TYR A 645 21.99 28.41 -22.19
N SER A 646 20.81 28.42 -21.59
CA SER A 646 20.16 29.64 -21.13
C SER A 646 19.75 29.54 -19.64
N GLY A 647 19.73 30.70 -19.01
CA GLY A 647 19.31 30.90 -17.62
C GLY A 647 18.74 32.29 -17.41
N PRO A 648 18.40 32.73 -16.22
CA PRO A 648 17.72 34.02 -15.96
C PRO A 648 18.46 35.24 -16.46
N ASP A 649 19.80 35.18 -16.51
CA ASP A 649 20.67 36.31 -16.80
C ASP A 649 21.60 36.09 -17.99
N PHE A 650 21.42 35.00 -18.72
CA PHE A 650 22.26 34.70 -19.88
C PHE A 650 21.55 33.82 -20.93
N ASP A 651 21.98 33.95 -22.17
CA ASP A 651 21.64 33.06 -23.28
C ASP A 651 22.89 32.92 -24.16
N ILE A 652 23.48 31.72 -24.15
CA ILE A 652 24.78 31.43 -24.73
C ILE A 652 24.75 30.16 -25.59
N GLN A 653 25.65 30.14 -26.58
CA GLN A 653 25.90 29.00 -27.43
C GLN A 653 27.39 28.67 -27.42
N PHE A 654 27.74 27.39 -27.49
CA PHE A 654 29.12 26.93 -27.58
C PHE A 654 29.21 25.52 -28.19
N SER A 655 30.44 25.15 -28.57
CA SER A 655 30.76 23.77 -28.98
C SER A 655 31.03 22.92 -27.76
N LYS A 656 30.37 21.75 -27.65
CA LYS A 656 30.54 20.82 -26.55
C LYS A 656 31.99 20.41 -26.29
N ASN A 657 32.77 20.27 -27.39
CA ASN A 657 34.15 19.84 -27.33
C ASN A 657 35.16 20.97 -27.02
N ASP A 658 34.75 22.22 -27.18
CA ASP A 658 35.62 23.38 -26.93
C ASP A 658 34.82 24.60 -26.46
N PRO A 659 34.22 24.56 -25.27
CA PRO A 659 33.42 25.67 -24.75
C PRO A 659 34.26 26.96 -24.61
N ALA A 660 35.52 26.82 -24.19
CA ALA A 660 36.37 27.95 -23.86
C ALA A 660 36.67 28.89 -25.05
N ASN A 661 36.76 28.33 -26.24
CA ASN A 661 37.09 29.10 -27.46
C ASN A 661 35.90 29.38 -28.38
N THR A 662 34.76 28.76 -28.14
CA THR A 662 33.58 28.83 -29.03
C THR A 662 32.37 29.51 -28.41
N ILE A 663 32.42 29.85 -27.09
CA ILE A 663 31.31 30.51 -26.40
C ILE A 663 30.95 31.86 -27.06
N SER A 664 29.66 32.06 -27.27
CA SER A 664 29.06 33.26 -27.85
C SER A 664 27.68 33.49 -27.17
N GLY A 665 27.08 34.67 -27.42
CA GLY A 665 25.79 35.05 -26.87
C GLY A 665 25.90 36.18 -25.84
N GLU A 666 24.86 36.33 -25.01
CA GLU A 666 24.72 37.45 -24.07
C GLU A 666 24.66 36.96 -22.64
N ALA A 667 25.26 37.75 -21.71
CA ALA A 667 25.12 37.54 -20.28
C ALA A 667 25.21 38.89 -19.55
N LYS A 668 24.40 39.03 -18.50
CA LYS A 668 24.40 40.21 -17.61
C LYS A 668 25.49 40.15 -16.54
N SER A 669 25.97 38.95 -16.25
CA SER A 669 26.95 38.65 -15.21
C SER A 669 27.85 37.50 -15.64
N ARG A 670 28.72 37.03 -14.74
CA ARG A 670 29.48 35.79 -14.93
C ARG A 670 28.55 34.61 -15.11
N VAL A 671 28.91 33.68 -16.00
CA VAL A 671 28.20 32.44 -16.24
C VAL A 671 29.02 31.28 -15.68
N SER A 672 28.49 30.59 -14.68
CA SER A 672 29.07 29.36 -14.16
C SER A 672 28.51 28.16 -14.92
N PHE A 673 29.38 27.23 -15.29
CA PHE A 673 28.97 25.98 -15.92
C PHE A 673 28.56 24.90 -14.88
N LEU A 674 28.51 25.23 -13.58
CA LEU A 674 28.12 24.25 -12.57
C LEU A 674 26.76 23.60 -12.88
N ASN A 675 25.73 24.43 -13.12
CA ASN A 675 24.40 23.91 -13.41
C ASN A 675 24.34 23.18 -14.74
N TYR A 676 25.11 23.61 -15.74
CA TYR A 676 25.27 22.90 -17.02
C TYR A 676 25.81 21.50 -16.82
N GLU A 677 26.91 21.34 -16.08
CA GLU A 677 27.53 20.03 -15.81
C GLU A 677 26.60 19.14 -14.98
N ILE A 678 25.87 19.69 -14.00
CA ILE A 678 24.87 18.96 -13.24
C ILE A 678 23.76 18.48 -14.19
N MET A 679 23.22 19.34 -15.05
CA MET A 679 22.17 18.96 -16.00
C MET A 679 22.61 17.85 -16.95
N GLN A 680 23.84 17.91 -17.48
CA GLN A 680 24.41 16.86 -18.31
C GLN A 680 24.57 15.54 -17.59
N MET A 681 25.06 15.59 -16.38
CA MET A 681 25.23 14.42 -15.53
C MET A 681 23.87 13.79 -15.22
N MET A 682 22.88 14.60 -14.81
CA MET A 682 21.53 14.10 -14.51
C MET A 682 20.89 13.47 -15.74
N ARG A 683 21.02 14.08 -16.92
CA ARG A 683 20.52 13.51 -18.16
C ARG A 683 21.15 12.15 -18.44
N THR A 684 22.48 12.08 -18.50
CA THR A 684 23.19 10.83 -18.82
C THR A 684 22.87 9.71 -17.83
N SER A 685 22.81 10.06 -16.53
CA SER A 685 22.49 9.11 -15.50
C SER A 685 21.04 8.62 -15.58
N TYR A 686 20.08 9.52 -15.84
CA TYR A 686 18.68 9.19 -15.95
C TYR A 686 18.37 8.35 -17.20
N GLU A 687 18.93 8.71 -18.37
CA GLU A 687 18.80 7.95 -19.62
C GLU A 687 19.40 6.53 -19.52
N SER A 688 20.38 6.33 -18.64
CA SER A 688 20.95 5.00 -18.36
C SER A 688 20.08 4.15 -17.46
N THR A 689 19.04 4.71 -16.85
CA THR A 689 18.05 3.97 -16.08
C THR A 689 16.83 3.66 -16.96
N SER A 690 16.42 2.40 -17.07
CA SER A 690 15.20 2.01 -17.82
C SER A 690 13.89 2.47 -17.15
N ARG A 691 13.98 3.29 -16.10
CA ARG A 691 12.89 3.47 -15.14
C ARG A 691 11.72 4.34 -15.59
N HIS A 692 12.00 5.35 -16.40
CA HIS A 692 11.02 6.40 -16.70
C HIS A 692 11.07 6.90 -18.13
N THR A 693 11.61 6.10 -19.04
CA THR A 693 11.55 6.44 -20.47
C THR A 693 10.09 6.51 -20.89
N SER A 694 9.66 7.69 -21.28
CA SER A 694 8.34 7.92 -21.89
C SER A 694 8.16 6.99 -23.08
N GLY A 695 7.11 6.17 -23.07
CA GLY A 695 6.69 5.40 -24.21
C GLY A 695 6.01 6.30 -25.24
#